data_a0d779adef5b2721222060b2da569aac
#
_entry.id   a0d779adef5b2721222060b2da569aac
#
_cell.length_a   1.000
_cell.length_b   1.000
_cell.length_c   1.000
_cell.angle_alpha   90.00
_cell.angle_beta   90.00
_cell.angle_gamma   90.00
#
_symmetry.space_group_name_H-M   'P 1'
#
loop_
_entity.id
_entity.type
_entity.pdbx_description
1 polymer ?
#
loop_
_entity_poly.entity_id
_entity_poly.type
_entity_poly.pdbx_seq_one_letter_code
_entity_poly.pdbx_strand_id
1 'polypeptide(L)'
;MSILSKYQKFLKAHLTQDKESITHTRIGDRDSNVYGGAYCISEQDMSEFYSLYTKTVIEGSYKEYLTEKQFPDNGPIVIDLDFRYPVTTTLRQHTKEHIIDFIYEYFNKLKEYVDCTGDNIPIYIMEKPNVNRLDTTTKDGIHILIDLSIPRTIQLLLREHMITQLADIWSELGDQLTNDWNSVLDEGIIKGTTNWQLFGSRKVNHERYWVTHYCTISYNDKDKDFELEEHKVETLHITKNIQRFSVRTTPTNKYPVKANMQNIVQAAAPERRNKYIKKENEPVSTGTGIWYQLTSQEKLDIYLNQIFDSIKDDQNTKWGIQNYYFVEAHDYTMTLPESYYGSGSYDKWIAVGWALRNENYELFPIFLTFSAQSKDFDWSNTTTSASDGTMNLITLIDMWNNFTPALGGKTLRSLMYWSKQENPTAYKKIKDTSIGAYIDETLKHNLEFDIANVVYHVYKDNYICSSIKNNAWYEYKHGRWYEIDQGTTLRQSLSTTIYKLYRNKSNELHDQLTTIDPTTDSEQFELLKKRSTRADNCADSLKKTQIKNNIMREARDLFYERKFEELMDSHNHILCFNNGVIDFDKQIFREGVPEDFNSKSTNIEYQPLDRTKDADVIQEIEEFMCQLFPIEDLRRYMWDHLASCLIGKNENQTFNIYNGVGRNGKSALVTLMYKILGDYTGTVPITLITQKRGLIGGTSSEVVNLRGTRYAVMQESSKGDQINEGIMKELTGGDKITARGLYKDAVTFVPQFKLVMMTNNLFDIKSNDDGTWRRIRICEFLSLFTEDPVEGDKEKPYQFKVDKKIDKKFDIWAPVFMGMLVERAFKTQGIVEDCDMVLASSAQYRADQDYLAEYVKDQIVENPVKTILVSDLKKQFKVWYENHHDKKTMPKLKEIENYVSKRFGKPKGNPKEWEGIGYNIADFESIPE
;
A
#
# COMPACT_ATOMS: atom_id res chain seq x y z
N MET A 1 -54.85 -13.73 -8.10
CA MET A 1 -53.48 -13.19 -8.22
C MET A 1 -52.50 -14.32 -7.98
N SER A 2 -51.48 -14.44 -8.84
CA SER A 2 -50.35 -15.36 -8.62
C SER A 2 -49.54 -14.98 -7.39
N ILE A 3 -48.87 -15.95 -6.78
CA ILE A 3 -47.98 -15.69 -5.62
C ILE A 3 -46.91 -14.65 -5.97
N LEU A 4 -46.35 -14.74 -7.16
CA LEU A 4 -45.39 -13.74 -7.67
C LEU A 4 -46.00 -12.32 -7.74
N SER A 5 -47.25 -12.20 -8.20
CA SER A 5 -47.95 -10.91 -8.24
C SER A 5 -48.20 -10.33 -6.84
N LYS A 6 -48.51 -11.18 -5.85
CA LYS A 6 -48.64 -10.75 -4.44
C LYS A 6 -47.30 -10.29 -3.87
N TYR A 7 -46.24 -11.03 -4.11
CA TYR A 7 -44.89 -10.70 -3.68
C TYR A 7 -44.39 -9.35 -4.26
N GLN A 8 -44.56 -9.15 -5.57
CA GLN A 8 -44.20 -7.91 -6.23
C GLN A 8 -45.04 -6.71 -5.73
N LYS A 9 -46.32 -6.92 -5.46
CA LYS A 9 -47.19 -5.89 -4.86
C LYS A 9 -46.73 -5.54 -3.44
N PHE A 10 -46.38 -6.54 -2.65
CA PHE A 10 -45.80 -6.33 -1.31
C PHE A 10 -44.55 -5.48 -1.37
N LEU A 11 -43.55 -5.83 -2.18
CA LEU A 11 -42.32 -5.04 -2.32
C LEU A 11 -42.61 -3.62 -2.79
N LYS A 12 -43.53 -3.44 -3.74
CA LYS A 12 -43.91 -2.10 -4.22
C LYS A 12 -44.53 -1.22 -3.12
N ALA A 13 -45.28 -1.83 -2.20
CA ALA A 13 -45.87 -1.12 -1.07
C ALA A 13 -44.87 -0.68 -0.03
N HIS A 14 -43.70 -1.34 0.06
CA HIS A 14 -42.62 -1.06 1.01
C HIS A 14 -41.43 -0.31 0.40
N LEU A 15 -41.58 0.23 -0.82
CA LEU A 15 -40.55 1.11 -1.41
C LEU A 15 -40.33 2.36 -0.55
N THR A 16 -39.07 2.70 -0.31
CA THR A 16 -38.71 3.90 0.44
C THR A 16 -37.61 4.69 -0.28
N GLN A 17 -37.64 6.01 -0.14
CA GLN A 17 -36.58 6.92 -0.53
C GLN A 17 -35.76 7.41 0.70
N ASP A 18 -36.31 7.16 1.89
CA ASP A 18 -35.61 7.50 3.14
C ASP A 18 -34.47 6.52 3.41
N LYS A 19 -33.23 7.00 3.27
CA LYS A 19 -32.01 6.22 3.46
C LYS A 19 -31.84 5.60 4.85
N GLU A 20 -32.46 6.22 5.87
CA GLU A 20 -32.35 5.74 7.25
C GLU A 20 -33.27 4.55 7.52
N SER A 21 -34.44 4.56 6.94
CA SER A 21 -35.43 3.50 7.13
C SER A 21 -35.20 2.25 6.26
N ILE A 22 -34.20 2.28 5.35
CA ILE A 22 -33.92 1.15 4.48
C ILE A 22 -33.55 -0.08 5.32
N THR A 23 -34.28 -1.18 5.07
CA THR A 23 -34.00 -2.49 5.63
C THR A 23 -33.45 -3.45 4.59
N HIS A 24 -33.89 -3.31 3.34
CA HIS A 24 -33.50 -4.16 2.21
C HIS A 24 -33.21 -3.31 0.98
N THR A 25 -32.29 -3.80 0.13
CA THR A 25 -32.06 -3.23 -1.21
C THR A 25 -32.13 -4.30 -2.26
N ARG A 26 -32.51 -3.92 -3.48
CA ARG A 26 -32.68 -4.84 -4.60
C ARG A 26 -31.97 -4.29 -5.82
N ILE A 27 -31.12 -5.10 -6.42
CA ILE A 27 -30.48 -4.75 -7.69
C ILE A 27 -31.49 -5.04 -8.82
N GLY A 28 -31.65 -4.09 -9.75
CA GLY A 28 -32.50 -4.30 -10.93
C GLY A 28 -31.80 -5.18 -11.96
N ASP A 29 -32.57 -6.02 -12.62
CA ASP A 29 -32.14 -6.82 -13.76
C ASP A 29 -33.21 -6.77 -14.86
N ARG A 30 -32.89 -6.12 -15.97
CA ARG A 30 -33.84 -5.93 -17.08
C ARG A 30 -34.18 -7.24 -17.78
N ASP A 31 -33.21 -8.14 -17.91
CA ASP A 31 -33.36 -9.39 -18.61
C ASP A 31 -34.29 -10.36 -17.83
N SER A 32 -34.26 -10.29 -16.51
CA SER A 32 -35.13 -11.07 -15.63
C SER A 32 -36.43 -10.33 -15.22
N ASN A 33 -36.68 -9.14 -15.74
CA ASN A 33 -37.85 -8.30 -15.39
C ASN A 33 -37.94 -7.97 -13.88
N VAL A 34 -36.76 -7.74 -13.24
CA VAL A 34 -36.66 -7.39 -11.83
C VAL A 34 -36.36 -5.91 -11.70
N TYR A 35 -37.23 -5.16 -11.01
CA TYR A 35 -37.02 -3.73 -10.74
C TYR A 35 -36.20 -3.55 -9.49
N GLY A 36 -35.11 -2.73 -9.59
CA GLY A 36 -34.30 -2.32 -8.44
C GLY A 36 -35.09 -1.40 -7.49
N GLY A 37 -34.61 -1.28 -6.26
CA GLY A 37 -35.22 -0.37 -5.29
C GLY A 37 -34.68 -0.56 -3.88
N ALA A 38 -35.04 0.38 -3.00
CA ALA A 38 -34.79 0.32 -1.57
C ALA A 38 -36.12 0.15 -0.85
N TYR A 39 -36.13 -0.69 0.17
CA TYR A 39 -37.38 -1.10 0.86
C TYR A 39 -37.24 -0.92 2.37
N CYS A 40 -38.29 -0.45 3.01
CA CYS A 40 -38.47 -0.44 4.44
C CYS A 40 -39.55 -1.48 4.82
N ILE A 41 -39.09 -2.63 5.30
CA ILE A 41 -40.00 -3.72 5.77
C ILE A 41 -39.96 -3.67 7.29
N SER A 42 -41.10 -3.35 7.90
CA SER A 42 -41.23 -3.26 9.37
C SER A 42 -41.16 -4.64 10.01
N GLU A 43 -40.85 -4.71 11.31
CA GLU A 43 -40.86 -5.97 12.06
C GLU A 43 -42.22 -6.68 12.00
N GLN A 44 -43.33 -5.90 11.94
CA GLN A 44 -44.69 -6.43 11.84
C GLN A 44 -44.93 -7.10 10.48
N ASP A 45 -44.32 -6.58 9.41
CA ASP A 45 -44.49 -7.05 8.03
C ASP A 45 -43.53 -8.17 7.65
N MET A 46 -42.50 -8.42 8.48
CA MET A 46 -41.45 -9.43 8.18
C MET A 46 -42.01 -10.84 8.06
N SER A 47 -43.04 -11.20 8.84
CA SER A 47 -43.65 -12.53 8.76
C SER A 47 -44.36 -12.76 7.41
N GLU A 48 -45.09 -11.76 6.91
CA GLU A 48 -45.69 -11.80 5.58
C GLU A 48 -44.64 -11.81 4.49
N PHE A 49 -43.61 -10.98 4.63
CA PHE A 49 -42.46 -10.94 3.72
C PHE A 49 -41.86 -12.34 3.55
N TYR A 50 -41.45 -12.98 4.64
CA TYR A 50 -40.84 -14.31 4.58
C TYR A 50 -41.79 -15.38 4.00
N SER A 51 -43.09 -15.33 4.30
CA SER A 51 -44.05 -16.24 3.71
C SER A 51 -44.14 -16.09 2.19
N LEU A 52 -44.21 -14.86 1.68
CA LEU A 52 -44.27 -14.57 0.26
C LEU A 52 -42.94 -14.87 -0.44
N TYR A 53 -41.80 -14.50 0.19
CA TYR A 53 -40.46 -14.75 -0.30
C TYR A 53 -40.19 -16.26 -0.44
N THR A 54 -40.47 -17.03 0.60
CA THR A 54 -40.32 -18.51 0.59
C THR A 54 -41.06 -19.15 -0.58
N LYS A 55 -42.34 -18.85 -0.73
CA LYS A 55 -43.16 -19.42 -1.81
C LYS A 55 -42.72 -18.99 -3.21
N THR A 56 -42.17 -17.80 -3.34
CA THR A 56 -41.79 -17.22 -4.63
C THR A 56 -40.35 -17.58 -5.04
N VAL A 57 -39.39 -17.52 -4.10
CA VAL A 57 -37.97 -17.64 -4.36
C VAL A 57 -37.39 -18.98 -3.95
N ILE A 58 -37.74 -19.47 -2.75
CA ILE A 58 -37.19 -20.71 -2.21
C ILE A 58 -37.87 -21.95 -2.84
N GLU A 59 -39.22 -21.99 -2.82
CA GLU A 59 -40.00 -23.06 -3.39
C GLU A 59 -40.29 -22.84 -4.89
N GLY A 60 -40.33 -21.57 -5.30
CA GLY A 60 -40.53 -21.16 -6.68
C GLY A 60 -39.23 -21.08 -7.49
N SER A 61 -39.37 -20.74 -8.77
CA SER A 61 -38.22 -20.56 -9.68
C SER A 61 -37.84 -19.10 -9.93
N TYR A 62 -38.39 -18.15 -9.15
CA TYR A 62 -38.16 -16.73 -9.36
C TYR A 62 -36.74 -16.32 -8.93
N LYS A 63 -36.03 -15.64 -9.84
CA LYS A 63 -34.70 -15.11 -9.54
C LYS A 63 -34.87 -13.82 -8.76
N GLU A 64 -34.23 -13.75 -7.59
CA GLU A 64 -34.30 -12.58 -6.73
C GLU A 64 -32.88 -12.01 -6.44
N TYR A 65 -32.77 -10.67 -6.24
CA TYR A 65 -31.54 -9.93 -6.07
C TYR A 65 -31.55 -9.01 -4.83
N LEU A 66 -32.27 -9.42 -3.78
CA LEU A 66 -32.38 -8.70 -2.51
C LEU A 66 -31.16 -8.88 -1.64
N THR A 67 -30.80 -7.80 -0.96
CA THR A 67 -29.83 -7.79 0.13
C THR A 67 -30.45 -7.15 1.37
N GLU A 68 -29.97 -7.52 2.53
CA GLU A 68 -30.41 -7.01 3.84
C GLU A 68 -29.38 -6.03 4.41
N LYS A 69 -29.87 -4.90 4.94
CA LYS A 69 -29.03 -3.97 5.70
C LYS A 69 -28.78 -4.55 7.08
N GLN A 70 -27.52 -4.68 7.45
CA GLN A 70 -27.11 -5.21 8.74
C GLN A 70 -27.38 -4.23 9.88
N PHE A 71 -27.46 -4.72 11.13
CA PHE A 71 -27.49 -3.87 12.32
C PHE A 71 -26.10 -3.24 12.53
N PRO A 72 -26.04 -1.93 12.88
CA PRO A 72 -24.76 -1.22 12.95
C PRO A 72 -23.88 -1.62 14.16
N ASP A 73 -24.51 -1.96 15.29
CA ASP A 73 -23.81 -2.12 16.57
C ASP A 73 -23.61 -3.58 16.97
N ASN A 74 -24.68 -4.32 16.98
CA ASN A 74 -24.71 -5.75 17.33
C ASN A 74 -25.51 -6.49 16.27
N GLY A 75 -25.07 -7.68 15.93
CA GLY A 75 -25.78 -8.52 14.97
C GLY A 75 -25.23 -9.92 14.97
N PRO A 76 -25.89 -10.83 14.25
CA PRO A 76 -25.34 -12.16 14.06
C PRO A 76 -23.96 -12.07 13.44
N ILE A 77 -23.11 -13.04 13.74
CA ILE A 77 -21.80 -13.13 13.11
C ILE A 77 -22.02 -13.62 11.68
N VAL A 78 -21.58 -12.80 10.74
CA VAL A 78 -21.56 -13.15 9.31
C VAL A 78 -20.18 -13.01 8.75
N ILE A 79 -19.74 -14.02 8.00
CA ILE A 79 -18.42 -14.13 7.43
C ILE A 79 -18.59 -14.40 5.93
N ASP A 80 -17.94 -13.59 5.11
CA ASP A 80 -17.85 -13.73 3.66
C ASP A 80 -16.40 -13.98 3.27
N LEU A 81 -16.12 -15.16 2.75
CA LEU A 81 -14.84 -15.58 2.24
C LEU A 81 -14.87 -15.57 0.71
N ASP A 82 -14.17 -14.66 0.07
CA ASP A 82 -14.13 -14.47 -1.41
C ASP A 82 -12.76 -14.91 -1.95
N PHE A 83 -12.67 -16.16 -2.39
CA PHE A 83 -11.44 -16.71 -2.96
C PHE A 83 -11.33 -16.36 -4.45
N ARG A 84 -10.14 -16.01 -4.87
CA ARG A 84 -9.81 -15.76 -6.28
C ARG A 84 -8.64 -16.63 -6.70
N TYR A 85 -8.83 -17.34 -7.79
CA TYR A 85 -7.89 -18.27 -8.36
C TYR A 85 -7.55 -17.88 -9.80
N PRO A 86 -6.45 -18.40 -10.37
CA PRO A 86 -6.19 -18.30 -11.80
C PRO A 86 -7.39 -18.84 -12.61
N VAL A 87 -7.63 -18.26 -13.80
CA VAL A 87 -8.75 -18.66 -14.68
C VAL A 87 -8.70 -20.15 -15.09
N THR A 88 -7.53 -20.77 -14.98
CA THR A 88 -7.33 -22.21 -15.24
C THR A 88 -7.94 -23.12 -14.17
N THR A 89 -8.24 -22.60 -12.99
CA THR A 89 -8.87 -23.36 -11.91
C THR A 89 -10.35 -23.57 -12.23
N THR A 90 -10.76 -24.81 -12.38
CA THR A 90 -12.11 -25.17 -12.82
C THR A 90 -12.96 -25.82 -11.73
N LEU A 91 -12.35 -26.20 -10.63
CA LEU A 91 -13.00 -26.88 -9.50
C LEU A 91 -12.71 -26.11 -8.21
N ARG A 92 -13.58 -26.35 -7.23
CA ARG A 92 -13.43 -25.84 -5.85
C ARG A 92 -12.14 -26.38 -5.24
N GLN A 93 -11.40 -25.51 -4.57
CA GLN A 93 -10.11 -25.85 -3.97
C GLN A 93 -10.20 -26.06 -2.46
N HIS A 94 -11.10 -25.35 -1.77
CA HIS A 94 -11.33 -25.57 -0.35
C HIS A 94 -12.14 -26.84 -0.09
N THR A 95 -11.92 -27.44 1.06
CA THR A 95 -12.62 -28.62 1.54
C THR A 95 -13.46 -28.26 2.77
N LYS A 96 -14.26 -29.19 3.22
CA LYS A 96 -15.03 -29.07 4.46
C LYS A 96 -14.13 -28.94 5.67
N GLU A 97 -13.01 -29.66 5.69
CA GLU A 97 -12.02 -29.62 6.77
C GLU A 97 -11.47 -28.20 6.92
N HIS A 98 -11.14 -27.51 5.85
CA HIS A 98 -10.74 -26.12 5.90
C HIS A 98 -11.77 -25.23 6.60
N ILE A 99 -13.05 -25.43 6.35
CA ILE A 99 -14.12 -24.63 6.96
C ILE A 99 -14.23 -24.96 8.46
N ILE A 100 -14.09 -26.23 8.83
CA ILE A 100 -14.12 -26.68 10.23
C ILE A 100 -12.95 -26.09 11.02
N ASP A 101 -11.73 -26.13 10.48
CA ASP A 101 -10.54 -25.57 11.11
C ASP A 101 -10.69 -24.05 11.33
N PHE A 102 -11.27 -23.34 10.34
CA PHE A 102 -11.61 -21.93 10.48
C PHE A 102 -12.58 -21.68 11.64
N ILE A 103 -13.64 -22.50 11.77
CA ILE A 103 -14.64 -22.36 12.83
C ILE A 103 -14.03 -22.60 14.19
N TYR A 104 -13.20 -23.63 14.35
CA TYR A 104 -12.51 -23.91 15.61
C TYR A 104 -11.61 -22.76 16.03
N GLU A 105 -10.76 -22.26 15.15
CA GLU A 105 -9.87 -21.13 15.44
C GLU A 105 -10.66 -19.86 15.79
N TYR A 106 -11.74 -19.60 15.03
CA TYR A 106 -12.63 -18.47 15.28
C TYR A 106 -13.25 -18.52 16.68
N PHE A 107 -13.76 -19.69 17.12
CA PHE A 107 -14.35 -19.87 18.44
C PHE A 107 -13.30 -19.91 19.56
N ASN A 108 -12.13 -20.45 19.32
CA ASN A 108 -10.99 -20.40 20.24
C ASN A 108 -10.60 -18.96 20.54
N LYS A 109 -10.63 -18.07 19.57
CA LYS A 109 -10.41 -16.65 19.79
C LYS A 109 -11.61 -15.95 20.41
N LEU A 110 -12.83 -16.29 19.97
CA LEU A 110 -14.06 -15.70 20.48
C LEU A 110 -14.23 -15.88 21.98
N LYS A 111 -13.90 -17.06 22.53
CA LYS A 111 -14.00 -17.35 23.96
C LYS A 111 -13.12 -16.46 24.85
N GLU A 112 -12.13 -15.78 24.28
CA GLU A 112 -11.35 -14.81 25.04
C GLU A 112 -12.15 -13.56 25.37
N TYR A 113 -13.04 -13.13 24.46
CA TYR A 113 -13.83 -11.90 24.57
C TYR A 113 -15.19 -12.06 25.24
N VAL A 114 -15.87 -13.18 24.99
CA VAL A 114 -17.22 -13.46 25.52
C VAL A 114 -17.26 -14.83 26.18
N ASP A 115 -18.22 -14.99 27.11
CA ASP A 115 -18.44 -16.27 27.78
C ASP A 115 -19.52 -17.04 27.02
N CYS A 116 -19.09 -17.80 26.01
CA CYS A 116 -19.95 -18.61 25.15
C CYS A 116 -19.95 -20.09 25.53
N THR A 117 -19.65 -20.40 26.77
CA THR A 117 -19.65 -21.77 27.31
C THR A 117 -21.05 -22.21 27.70
N GLY A 118 -21.43 -23.45 27.39
CA GLY A 118 -22.66 -24.08 27.87
C GLY A 118 -23.86 -24.10 26.88
N ASP A 119 -23.81 -23.39 25.76
CA ASP A 119 -24.92 -23.39 24.76
C ASP A 119 -24.49 -24.02 23.43
N ASN A 120 -25.41 -24.70 22.77
CA ASN A 120 -25.22 -25.17 21.40
C ASN A 120 -25.50 -24.04 20.42
N ILE A 121 -24.46 -23.49 19.78
CA ILE A 121 -24.54 -22.37 18.87
C ILE A 121 -24.67 -22.90 17.44
N PRO A 122 -25.77 -22.62 16.73
CA PRO A 122 -25.97 -23.05 15.33
C PRO A 122 -25.06 -22.28 14.36
N ILE A 123 -24.49 -23.00 13.39
CA ILE A 123 -23.64 -22.48 12.33
C ILE A 123 -24.16 -22.97 10.98
N TYR A 124 -24.45 -22.02 10.08
CA TYR A 124 -24.93 -22.29 8.74
C TYR A 124 -23.85 -21.93 7.72
N ILE A 125 -23.38 -22.91 6.97
CA ILE A 125 -22.36 -22.75 5.94
C ILE A 125 -23.04 -22.83 4.60
N MET A 126 -22.81 -21.82 3.76
CA MET A 126 -23.50 -21.66 2.47
C MET A 126 -22.44 -21.50 1.38
N GLU A 127 -22.61 -22.25 0.32
CA GLU A 127 -21.73 -22.22 -0.85
C GLU A 127 -22.55 -22.18 -2.13
N LYS A 128 -21.94 -21.77 -3.22
CA LYS A 128 -22.54 -21.88 -4.56
C LYS A 128 -22.30 -23.29 -5.10
N PRO A 129 -23.17 -23.80 -5.96
CA PRO A 129 -23.00 -25.12 -6.58
C PRO A 129 -21.68 -25.26 -7.36
N ASN A 130 -21.29 -24.18 -8.05
CA ASN A 130 -20.10 -24.17 -8.90
C ASN A 130 -19.22 -22.94 -8.61
N VAL A 131 -17.94 -23.05 -8.95
CA VAL A 131 -17.04 -21.90 -9.00
C VAL A 131 -17.46 -20.96 -10.14
N ASN A 132 -17.30 -19.65 -9.94
CA ASN A 132 -17.69 -18.64 -10.92
C ASN A 132 -16.48 -18.23 -11.77
N ARG A 133 -16.44 -18.67 -13.02
CA ARG A 133 -15.36 -18.35 -13.97
C ARG A 133 -15.65 -17.01 -14.64
N LEU A 134 -14.71 -16.05 -14.45
CA LEU A 134 -14.68 -14.76 -15.12
C LEU A 134 -13.61 -14.77 -16.21
N ASP A 135 -13.49 -13.69 -16.97
CA ASP A 135 -12.55 -13.60 -18.10
C ASP A 135 -11.08 -13.74 -17.66
N THR A 136 -10.74 -13.24 -16.49
CA THR A 136 -9.34 -13.22 -15.98
C THR A 136 -9.10 -14.04 -14.73
N THR A 137 -10.15 -14.38 -13.98
CA THR A 137 -10.05 -15.06 -12.68
C THR A 137 -11.21 -16.03 -12.47
N THR A 138 -10.99 -17.07 -11.67
CA THR A 138 -12.05 -17.92 -11.13
C THR A 138 -12.32 -17.51 -9.70
N LYS A 139 -13.59 -17.26 -9.36
CA LYS A 139 -14.05 -16.92 -8.01
C LYS A 139 -14.80 -18.07 -7.38
N ASP A 140 -14.51 -18.31 -6.12
CA ASP A 140 -15.32 -19.16 -5.25
C ASP A 140 -15.57 -18.43 -3.93
N GLY A 141 -16.59 -18.79 -3.17
CA GLY A 141 -16.91 -18.09 -1.94
C GLY A 141 -17.72 -18.93 -0.97
N ILE A 142 -17.53 -18.64 0.29
CA ILE A 142 -18.24 -19.27 1.41
C ILE A 142 -18.87 -18.16 2.24
N HIS A 143 -20.17 -18.29 2.47
CA HIS A 143 -20.90 -17.51 3.46
C HIS A 143 -21.11 -18.34 4.73
N ILE A 144 -20.69 -17.83 5.87
CA ILE A 144 -20.95 -18.46 7.17
C ILE A 144 -21.82 -17.53 7.99
N LEU A 145 -22.90 -18.04 8.53
CA LEU A 145 -23.77 -17.35 9.48
C LEU A 145 -23.76 -18.13 10.79
N ILE A 146 -23.36 -17.48 11.87
CA ILE A 146 -23.35 -18.02 13.22
C ILE A 146 -24.46 -17.34 14.00
N ASP A 147 -25.38 -18.14 14.56
CA ASP A 147 -26.56 -17.66 15.32
C ASP A 147 -26.18 -17.16 16.71
N LEU A 148 -25.28 -16.17 16.73
CA LEU A 148 -24.73 -15.54 17.91
C LEU A 148 -24.59 -14.03 17.68
N SER A 149 -25.18 -13.21 18.55
CA SER A 149 -25.08 -11.75 18.44
C SER A 149 -24.01 -11.19 19.36
N ILE A 150 -23.00 -10.54 18.75
CA ILE A 150 -21.90 -9.85 19.46
C ILE A 150 -21.64 -8.46 18.89
N PRO A 151 -20.98 -7.56 19.64
CA PRO A 151 -20.57 -6.26 19.13
C PRO A 151 -19.70 -6.35 17.89
N ARG A 152 -19.93 -5.44 16.92
CA ARG A 152 -19.11 -5.36 15.68
C ARG A 152 -17.61 -5.18 15.95
N THR A 153 -17.29 -4.48 17.03
CA THR A 153 -15.89 -4.31 17.46
C THR A 153 -15.21 -5.65 17.71
N ILE A 154 -15.89 -6.58 18.38
CA ILE A 154 -15.35 -7.94 18.61
C ILE A 154 -15.22 -8.69 17.31
N GLN A 155 -16.22 -8.59 16.41
CA GLN A 155 -16.14 -9.23 15.09
C GLN A 155 -14.94 -8.71 14.27
N LEU A 156 -14.59 -7.43 14.40
CA LEU A 156 -13.38 -6.86 13.76
C LEU A 156 -12.09 -7.37 14.38
N LEU A 157 -12.00 -7.46 15.71
CA LEU A 157 -10.83 -8.03 16.40
C LEU A 157 -10.62 -9.51 16.05
N LEU A 158 -11.72 -10.26 15.91
CA LEU A 158 -11.69 -11.64 15.43
C LEU A 158 -11.20 -11.73 13.99
N ARG A 159 -11.65 -10.82 13.12
CA ARG A 159 -11.16 -10.76 11.75
C ARG A 159 -9.64 -10.50 11.67
N GLU A 160 -9.15 -9.53 12.43
CA GLU A 160 -7.72 -9.21 12.48
C GLU A 160 -6.89 -10.44 12.92
N HIS A 161 -7.37 -11.16 13.91
CA HIS A 161 -6.76 -12.42 14.32
C HIS A 161 -6.80 -13.47 13.21
N MET A 162 -7.96 -13.71 12.62
CA MET A 162 -8.13 -14.74 11.58
C MET A 162 -7.24 -14.48 10.36
N ILE A 163 -7.10 -13.22 9.91
CA ILE A 163 -6.21 -12.89 8.79
C ILE A 163 -4.76 -13.32 9.06
N THR A 164 -4.29 -13.24 10.32
CA THR A 164 -2.95 -13.67 10.68
C THR A 164 -2.83 -15.20 10.73
N GLN A 165 -3.91 -15.91 11.08
CA GLN A 165 -3.91 -17.37 11.24
C GLN A 165 -4.19 -18.09 9.91
N LEU A 166 -4.97 -17.51 8.99
CA LEU A 166 -5.34 -18.16 7.74
C LEU A 166 -4.14 -18.57 6.87
N ALA A 167 -3.06 -17.82 6.91
CA ALA A 167 -1.82 -18.16 6.20
C ALA A 167 -1.20 -19.47 6.70
N ASP A 168 -1.37 -19.79 7.98
CA ASP A 168 -0.83 -21.01 8.60
C ASP A 168 -1.85 -22.17 8.49
N ILE A 169 -3.13 -21.92 8.80
CA ILE A 169 -4.19 -22.94 8.79
C ILE A 169 -4.48 -23.42 7.37
N TRP A 170 -4.47 -22.51 6.38
CA TRP A 170 -4.78 -22.79 5.00
C TRP A 170 -3.59 -22.55 4.05
N SER A 171 -2.40 -22.92 4.47
CA SER A 171 -1.18 -22.74 3.68
C SER A 171 -1.30 -23.33 2.26
N GLU A 172 -1.91 -24.52 2.12
CA GLU A 172 -2.11 -25.20 0.84
C GLU A 172 -3.07 -24.44 -0.10
N LEU A 173 -4.05 -23.72 0.46
CA LEU A 173 -4.94 -22.86 -0.32
C LEU A 173 -4.26 -21.54 -0.69
N GLY A 174 -3.46 -20.98 0.21
CA GLY A 174 -2.78 -19.70 0.00
C GLY A 174 -1.90 -19.67 -1.24
N ASP A 175 -1.19 -20.76 -1.50
CA ASP A 175 -0.33 -20.92 -2.69
C ASP A 175 -1.07 -20.89 -4.02
N GLN A 176 -2.40 -21.10 -4.00
CA GLN A 176 -3.25 -21.15 -5.19
C GLN A 176 -4.04 -19.86 -5.41
N LEU A 177 -4.11 -18.98 -4.40
CA LEU A 177 -4.89 -17.75 -4.45
C LEU A 177 -4.20 -16.66 -5.26
N THR A 178 -5.00 -15.81 -5.92
CA THR A 178 -4.54 -14.58 -6.58
C THR A 178 -4.85 -13.32 -5.77
N ASN A 179 -5.59 -13.44 -4.67
CA ASN A 179 -5.85 -12.36 -3.71
C ASN A 179 -5.26 -12.71 -2.33
N ASP A 180 -5.00 -11.67 -1.54
CA ASP A 180 -4.47 -11.81 -0.19
C ASP A 180 -5.56 -12.15 0.83
N TRP A 181 -5.18 -12.64 2.00
CA TRP A 181 -6.11 -13.03 3.07
C TRP A 181 -6.97 -11.86 3.58
N ASN A 182 -6.45 -10.64 3.50
CA ASN A 182 -7.22 -9.45 3.85
C ASN A 182 -8.39 -9.21 2.88
N SER A 183 -8.19 -9.57 1.60
CA SER A 183 -9.23 -9.51 0.56
C SER A 183 -10.12 -10.75 0.51
N VAL A 184 -9.65 -11.89 1.06
CA VAL A 184 -10.47 -13.11 1.20
C VAL A 184 -11.55 -12.91 2.24
N LEU A 185 -11.22 -12.33 3.40
CA LEU A 185 -12.15 -12.10 4.51
C LEU A 185 -12.71 -10.67 4.46
N ASP A 186 -13.91 -10.49 3.88
CA ASP A 186 -14.52 -9.18 3.58
C ASP A 186 -14.74 -8.34 4.84
N GLU A 187 -14.01 -7.24 4.93
CA GLU A 187 -14.09 -6.30 6.06
C GLU A 187 -15.43 -5.55 6.10
N GLY A 188 -15.97 -5.18 4.95
CA GLY A 188 -17.21 -4.40 4.83
C GLY A 188 -18.41 -5.17 5.37
N ILE A 189 -18.46 -6.49 5.17
CA ILE A 189 -19.47 -7.38 5.74
C ILE A 189 -19.35 -7.40 7.27
N ILE A 190 -18.16 -7.57 7.80
CA ILE A 190 -17.92 -7.66 9.25
C ILE A 190 -18.18 -6.32 9.96
N LYS A 191 -17.82 -5.20 9.33
CA LYS A 191 -18.17 -3.84 9.83
C LYS A 191 -19.69 -3.57 9.80
N GLY A 192 -20.46 -4.36 9.09
CA GLY A 192 -21.89 -4.11 8.87
C GLY A 192 -22.17 -2.94 7.92
N THR A 193 -21.17 -2.45 7.18
CA THR A 193 -21.32 -1.36 6.19
C THR A 193 -21.78 -1.86 4.84
N THR A 194 -21.51 -3.11 4.53
CA THR A 194 -21.99 -3.80 3.32
C THR A 194 -23.24 -4.60 3.64
N ASN A 195 -24.24 -4.51 2.77
CA ASN A 195 -25.46 -5.30 2.92
C ASN A 195 -25.17 -6.78 2.72
N TRP A 196 -25.80 -7.63 3.55
CA TRP A 196 -25.76 -9.09 3.42
C TRP A 196 -26.69 -9.57 2.31
N GLN A 197 -26.25 -10.53 1.50
CA GLN A 197 -27.11 -11.13 0.49
C GLN A 197 -28.18 -12.00 1.15
N LEU A 198 -29.47 -11.67 0.97
CA LEU A 198 -30.58 -12.45 1.54
C LEU A 198 -30.54 -13.89 1.03
N PHE A 199 -30.70 -14.85 1.93
CA PHE A 199 -30.62 -16.25 1.59
C PHE A 199 -31.62 -16.63 0.45
N GLY A 200 -31.12 -17.34 -0.57
CA GLY A 200 -31.87 -17.65 -1.79
C GLY A 200 -31.82 -16.59 -2.89
N SER A 201 -31.45 -15.34 -2.56
CA SER A 201 -31.11 -14.29 -3.54
C SER A 201 -29.76 -14.53 -4.18
N ARG A 202 -29.48 -13.81 -5.28
CA ARG A 202 -28.22 -13.91 -6.02
C ARG A 202 -27.78 -12.56 -6.57
N LYS A 203 -26.51 -12.40 -6.94
CA LYS A 203 -26.06 -11.30 -7.78
C LYS A 203 -26.46 -11.56 -9.24
N VAL A 204 -26.64 -10.51 -10.04
CA VAL A 204 -26.96 -10.66 -11.47
C VAL A 204 -25.90 -11.54 -12.14
N ASN A 205 -26.32 -12.49 -12.94
CA ASN A 205 -25.47 -13.48 -13.63
C ASN A 205 -24.66 -14.43 -12.72
N HIS A 206 -25.04 -14.54 -11.43
CA HIS A 206 -24.39 -15.45 -10.49
C HIS A 206 -25.36 -16.51 -9.96
N GLU A 207 -24.82 -17.63 -9.50
CA GLU A 207 -25.57 -18.63 -8.75
C GLU A 207 -25.85 -18.13 -7.32
N ARG A 208 -26.91 -18.69 -6.72
CA ARG A 208 -27.26 -18.39 -5.33
C ARG A 208 -26.43 -19.20 -4.37
N TYR A 209 -26.14 -18.64 -3.20
CA TYR A 209 -25.64 -19.41 -2.07
C TYR A 209 -26.74 -20.30 -1.50
N TRP A 210 -26.37 -21.52 -1.13
CA TRP A 210 -27.28 -22.50 -0.52
C TRP A 210 -26.57 -23.17 0.64
N VAL A 211 -27.32 -23.58 1.69
CA VAL A 211 -26.74 -24.28 2.84
C VAL A 211 -26.19 -25.62 2.38
N THR A 212 -24.88 -25.79 2.52
CA THR A 212 -24.15 -27.03 2.21
C THR A 212 -23.82 -27.82 3.48
N HIS A 213 -23.57 -27.11 4.59
CA HIS A 213 -23.31 -27.74 5.88
C HIS A 213 -24.08 -27.03 6.99
N TYR A 214 -24.54 -27.79 7.96
CA TYR A 214 -25.18 -27.33 9.18
C TYR A 214 -24.51 -28.01 10.36
N CYS A 215 -24.03 -27.25 11.32
CA CYS A 215 -23.45 -27.78 12.54
C CYS A 215 -23.85 -26.92 13.75
N THR A 216 -23.71 -27.50 14.92
CA THR A 216 -23.74 -26.78 16.20
C THR A 216 -22.38 -26.91 16.88
N ILE A 217 -21.95 -25.86 17.55
CA ILE A 217 -20.71 -25.86 18.32
C ILE A 217 -21.05 -25.59 19.79
N SER A 218 -20.43 -26.33 20.68
CA SER A 218 -20.56 -26.18 22.12
C SER A 218 -19.22 -26.32 22.81
N TYR A 219 -19.06 -25.72 23.97
CA TYR A 219 -17.84 -25.85 24.76
C TYR A 219 -17.97 -26.98 25.75
N ASN A 220 -17.00 -27.90 25.73
CA ASN A 220 -16.92 -29.00 26.68
C ASN A 220 -16.00 -28.61 27.85
N ASP A 221 -16.58 -28.41 29.03
CA ASP A 221 -15.84 -28.02 30.23
C ASP A 221 -14.83 -29.08 30.74
N LYS A 222 -15.05 -30.35 30.40
CA LYS A 222 -14.16 -31.44 30.81
C LYS A 222 -12.86 -31.43 30.04
N ASP A 223 -13.00 -31.28 28.72
CA ASP A 223 -11.86 -31.31 27.79
C ASP A 223 -11.27 -29.88 27.56
N LYS A 224 -11.95 -28.84 28.06
CA LYS A 224 -11.64 -27.41 27.91
C LYS A 224 -11.51 -26.99 26.46
N ASP A 225 -12.27 -27.61 25.57
CA ASP A 225 -12.25 -27.38 24.16
C ASP A 225 -13.67 -27.31 23.55
N PHE A 226 -13.77 -26.82 22.32
CA PHE A 226 -15.01 -26.81 21.58
C PHE A 226 -15.26 -28.14 20.90
N GLU A 227 -16.51 -28.58 20.92
CA GLU A 227 -17.00 -29.74 20.18
C GLU A 227 -17.99 -29.26 19.10
N LEU A 228 -17.79 -29.73 17.88
CA LEU A 228 -18.65 -29.43 16.73
C LEU A 228 -19.46 -30.69 16.38
N GLU A 229 -20.77 -30.57 16.44
CA GLU A 229 -21.70 -31.60 16.03
C GLU A 229 -22.33 -31.27 14.66
N GLU A 230 -22.19 -32.16 13.71
CA GLU A 230 -22.76 -32.00 12.38
C GLU A 230 -24.17 -32.55 12.30
N HIS A 231 -25.02 -31.83 11.59
CA HIS A 231 -26.41 -32.21 11.38
C HIS A 231 -26.70 -32.32 9.87
N LYS A 232 -27.67 -33.16 9.54
CA LYS A 232 -28.16 -33.26 8.15
C LYS A 232 -28.89 -31.97 7.78
N VAL A 233 -28.56 -31.39 6.63
CA VAL A 233 -29.13 -30.12 6.16
C VAL A 233 -30.69 -30.22 6.01
N GLU A 234 -31.21 -31.41 5.70
CA GLU A 234 -32.65 -31.64 5.59
C GLU A 234 -33.39 -31.40 6.91
N THR A 235 -32.70 -31.55 8.06
CA THR A 235 -33.30 -31.31 9.38
C THR A 235 -33.59 -29.84 9.66
N LEU A 236 -32.99 -28.91 8.89
CA LEU A 236 -33.21 -27.47 9.03
C LEU A 236 -34.63 -27.05 8.62
N HIS A 237 -35.36 -27.86 7.82
CA HIS A 237 -36.64 -27.45 7.26
C HIS A 237 -36.64 -26.00 6.76
N ILE A 238 -35.72 -25.67 5.83
CA ILE A 238 -35.40 -24.32 5.33
C ILE A 238 -36.61 -23.45 5.07
N THR A 239 -37.66 -24.04 4.43
CA THR A 239 -38.90 -23.33 4.09
C THR A 239 -39.70 -22.85 5.29
N LYS A 240 -39.59 -23.53 6.43
CA LYS A 240 -40.23 -23.14 7.69
C LYS A 240 -39.40 -22.21 8.53
N ASN A 241 -38.08 -22.23 8.34
CA ASN A 241 -37.10 -21.55 9.17
C ASN A 241 -36.30 -20.48 8.42
N ILE A 242 -36.82 -19.94 7.31
CA ILE A 242 -36.12 -18.99 6.42
C ILE A 242 -35.54 -17.79 7.19
N GLN A 243 -36.23 -17.33 8.21
CA GLN A 243 -35.81 -16.20 9.06
C GLN A 243 -34.45 -16.42 9.79
N ARG A 244 -34.05 -17.67 10.04
CA ARG A 244 -32.78 -18.00 10.69
C ARG A 244 -31.59 -17.66 9.83
N PHE A 245 -31.77 -17.47 8.52
CA PHE A 245 -30.73 -17.11 7.57
C PHE A 245 -30.66 -15.61 7.30
N SER A 246 -31.44 -14.81 8.04
CA SER A 246 -31.50 -13.37 7.90
C SER A 246 -30.59 -12.69 8.96
N VAL A 247 -29.85 -11.67 8.54
CA VAL A 247 -29.06 -10.82 9.44
C VAL A 247 -29.91 -9.83 10.24
N ARG A 248 -31.22 -9.78 9.94
CA ARG A 248 -32.17 -8.91 10.62
C ARG A 248 -32.99 -9.64 11.68
N THR A 249 -32.87 -10.93 11.76
CA THR A 249 -33.44 -11.71 12.86
C THR A 249 -32.51 -11.59 14.06
N THR A 250 -33.04 -11.18 15.21
CA THR A 250 -32.25 -11.09 16.44
C THR A 250 -31.95 -12.51 16.93
N PRO A 251 -30.69 -12.93 17.03
CA PRO A 251 -30.34 -14.22 17.61
C PRO A 251 -30.82 -14.36 19.05
N THR A 252 -31.20 -15.54 19.43
CA THR A 252 -31.62 -15.86 20.79
C THR A 252 -30.45 -15.77 21.80
N ASN A 253 -29.25 -16.06 21.34
CA ASN A 253 -28.06 -16.12 22.17
C ASN A 253 -27.32 -14.78 22.16
N LYS A 254 -27.24 -14.14 23.33
CA LYS A 254 -26.49 -12.90 23.57
C LYS A 254 -25.56 -13.09 24.76
N TYR A 255 -24.27 -12.95 24.51
CA TYR A 255 -23.28 -13.09 25.57
C TYR A 255 -22.63 -11.74 25.87
N PRO A 256 -22.51 -11.38 27.18
CA PRO A 256 -21.83 -10.17 27.57
C PRO A 256 -20.31 -10.27 27.31
N VAL A 257 -19.71 -9.14 27.05
CA VAL A 257 -18.25 -9.03 26.98
C VAL A 257 -17.66 -9.28 28.36
N LYS A 258 -16.63 -10.12 28.46
CA LYS A 258 -15.95 -10.40 29.71
C LYS A 258 -15.39 -9.13 30.35
N ALA A 259 -15.49 -8.99 31.67
CA ALA A 259 -15.13 -7.78 32.39
C ALA A 259 -13.66 -7.34 32.14
N ASN A 260 -12.74 -8.29 32.05
CA ASN A 260 -11.33 -8.03 31.75
C ASN A 260 -11.05 -7.61 30.31
N MET A 261 -11.99 -7.81 29.39
CA MET A 261 -11.87 -7.47 27.98
C MET A 261 -12.60 -6.17 27.59
N GLN A 262 -13.42 -5.61 28.49
CA GLN A 262 -14.21 -4.41 28.21
C GLN A 262 -13.35 -3.23 27.77
N ASN A 263 -12.21 -2.97 28.44
CA ASN A 263 -11.31 -1.87 28.08
C ASN A 263 -10.66 -2.08 26.70
N ILE A 264 -10.30 -3.34 26.36
CA ILE A 264 -9.71 -3.68 25.05
C ILE A 264 -10.75 -3.49 23.95
N VAL A 265 -11.98 -3.95 24.18
CA VAL A 265 -13.08 -3.79 23.22
C VAL A 265 -13.48 -2.33 23.06
N GLN A 266 -13.45 -1.52 24.13
CA GLN A 266 -13.70 -0.10 24.05
C GLN A 266 -12.57 0.66 23.31
N ALA A 267 -11.31 0.31 23.57
CA ALA A 267 -10.17 0.92 22.88
C ALA A 267 -10.09 0.53 21.40
N ALA A 268 -10.55 -0.67 21.06
CA ALA A 268 -10.62 -1.15 19.68
C ALA A 268 -11.93 -0.74 18.97
N ALA A 269 -12.89 -0.18 19.71
CA ALA A 269 -14.08 0.37 19.08
C ALA A 269 -13.62 1.41 18.07
N PRO A 270 -13.97 1.26 16.76
CA PRO A 270 -13.68 2.31 15.80
C PRO A 270 -14.25 3.58 16.41
N GLU A 271 -13.41 4.63 16.52
CA GLU A 271 -13.92 5.94 16.89
C GLU A 271 -15.18 6.16 16.05
N ARG A 272 -16.33 6.06 16.70
CA ARG A 272 -17.58 6.35 16.02
C ARG A 272 -17.49 7.81 15.66
N ARG A 273 -17.13 8.14 14.46
CA ARG A 273 -17.59 9.35 13.83
C ARG A 273 -19.11 9.30 14.00
N ASN A 274 -19.58 10.01 15.03
CA ASN A 274 -20.97 10.05 15.45
C ASN A 274 -21.86 10.38 14.25
N LYS A 275 -22.40 9.35 13.59
CA LYS A 275 -23.63 9.43 12.83
C LYS A 275 -24.72 8.86 13.75
N TYR A 276 -25.43 9.81 14.39
CA TYR A 276 -26.74 9.62 15.01
C TYR A 276 -26.83 8.71 16.24
N ILE A 277 -26.65 9.33 17.43
CA ILE A 277 -27.48 8.97 18.61
C ILE A 277 -28.42 10.15 18.84
N LYS A 278 -29.69 10.01 18.53
CA LYS A 278 -30.73 10.87 19.12
C LYS A 278 -30.71 10.63 20.62
N LYS A 279 -30.14 11.57 21.39
CA LYS A 279 -30.61 11.83 22.75
C LYS A 279 -31.90 12.60 22.58
N GLU A 280 -33.01 12.05 23.07
CA GLU A 280 -34.22 12.82 23.29
C GLU A 280 -33.90 13.95 24.27
N ASN A 281 -34.32 15.17 23.85
CA ASN A 281 -34.31 16.42 24.63
C ASN A 281 -32.95 17.12 24.87
N GLU A 282 -32.34 17.55 23.75
CA GLU A 282 -31.72 18.88 23.59
C GLU A 282 -31.36 19.08 22.12
N PRO A 283 -31.53 20.23 21.48
CA PRO A 283 -31.22 20.43 20.09
C PRO A 283 -29.69 20.54 19.93
N VAL A 284 -29.00 19.40 19.75
CA VAL A 284 -27.63 19.41 19.27
C VAL A 284 -27.68 19.46 17.76
N SER A 285 -27.53 20.65 17.21
CA SER A 285 -27.33 20.89 15.80
C SER A 285 -26.06 20.13 15.34
N THR A 286 -26.24 19.03 14.66
CA THR A 286 -25.17 18.39 13.90
C THR A 286 -24.79 19.30 12.74
N GLY A 287 -23.50 19.62 12.57
CA GLY A 287 -23.00 20.63 11.62
C GLY A 287 -23.50 20.50 10.17
N THR A 288 -23.92 19.31 9.74
CA THR A 288 -24.45 19.09 8.39
C THR A 288 -25.79 19.79 8.12
N GLY A 289 -26.68 19.89 9.09
CA GLY A 289 -27.93 20.64 8.95
C GLY A 289 -27.73 22.14 8.83
N ILE A 290 -26.68 22.67 9.45
CA ILE A 290 -26.33 24.10 9.40
C ILE A 290 -25.78 24.48 8.03
N TRP A 291 -25.02 23.61 7.35
CA TRP A 291 -24.43 23.92 6.05
C TRP A 291 -25.47 24.21 4.97
N TYR A 292 -26.62 23.56 4.98
CA TYR A 292 -27.75 23.85 4.10
C TYR A 292 -28.39 25.23 4.35
N GLN A 293 -28.08 25.88 5.49
CA GLN A 293 -28.55 27.21 5.83
C GLN A 293 -27.60 28.31 5.38
N LEU A 294 -26.36 27.97 4.97
CA LEU A 294 -25.34 28.89 4.47
C LEU A 294 -25.61 29.27 3.01
N THR A 295 -26.77 29.86 2.79
CA THR A 295 -27.34 30.14 1.45
C THR A 295 -26.88 31.46 0.83
N SER A 296 -25.99 32.19 1.50
CA SER A 296 -25.38 33.44 0.99
C SER A 296 -24.01 33.67 1.62
N GLN A 297 -23.18 34.48 0.96
CA GLN A 297 -21.87 34.90 1.47
C GLN A 297 -21.99 35.52 2.89
N GLU A 298 -22.97 36.39 3.12
CA GLU A 298 -23.18 37.03 4.40
C GLU A 298 -23.42 36.03 5.54
N LYS A 299 -24.27 35.01 5.30
CA LYS A 299 -24.53 33.95 6.30
C LYS A 299 -23.31 33.11 6.59
N LEU A 300 -22.52 32.84 5.56
CA LEU A 300 -21.27 32.10 5.66
C LEU A 300 -20.25 32.88 6.51
N ASP A 301 -20.10 34.19 6.24
CA ASP A 301 -19.16 35.04 6.97
C ASP A 301 -19.56 35.18 8.45
N ILE A 302 -20.85 35.32 8.73
CA ILE A 302 -21.38 35.36 10.13
C ILE A 302 -21.05 34.03 10.82
N TYR A 303 -21.26 32.88 10.16
CA TYR A 303 -21.02 31.58 10.73
C TYR A 303 -19.51 31.34 11.02
N LEU A 304 -18.62 31.71 10.09
CA LEU A 304 -17.19 31.60 10.29
C LEU A 304 -16.69 32.50 11.41
N ASN A 305 -17.17 33.76 11.48
CA ASN A 305 -16.81 34.68 12.56
C ASN A 305 -17.25 34.16 13.93
N GLN A 306 -18.43 33.55 14.03
CA GLN A 306 -18.88 32.90 15.26
C GLN A 306 -17.95 31.77 15.71
N ILE A 307 -17.47 30.96 14.76
CA ILE A 307 -16.47 29.89 15.06
C ILE A 307 -15.15 30.52 15.51
N PHE A 308 -14.64 31.52 14.79
CA PHE A 308 -13.35 32.14 15.10
C PHE A 308 -13.37 32.85 16.46
N ASP A 309 -14.50 33.52 16.80
CA ASP A 309 -14.67 34.14 18.10
C ASP A 309 -14.79 33.09 19.22
N SER A 310 -15.50 31.99 18.93
CA SER A 310 -15.62 30.88 19.88
C SER A 310 -14.28 30.17 20.15
N ILE A 311 -13.36 30.09 19.15
CA ILE A 311 -12.01 29.55 19.35
C ILE A 311 -11.16 30.42 20.28
N LYS A 312 -11.42 31.74 20.28
CA LYS A 312 -10.73 32.72 21.14
C LYS A 312 -11.34 32.82 22.54
N ASP A 313 -12.55 32.30 22.75
CA ASP A 313 -13.25 32.34 24.03
C ASP A 313 -12.78 31.17 24.93
N ASP A 314 -12.09 31.51 26.02
CA ASP A 314 -11.58 30.56 27.01
C ASP A 314 -12.64 29.75 27.75
N GLN A 315 -13.89 30.25 27.78
CA GLN A 315 -15.01 29.59 28.44
C GLN A 315 -15.74 28.60 27.52
N ASN A 316 -15.41 28.59 26.23
CA ASN A 316 -16.05 27.71 25.27
C ASN A 316 -15.38 26.33 25.25
N THR A 317 -16.06 25.35 25.86
CA THR A 317 -15.54 23.96 25.92
C THR A 317 -15.59 23.19 24.56
N LYS A 318 -16.37 23.70 23.58
CA LYS A 318 -16.50 23.08 22.26
C LYS A 318 -15.40 23.55 21.31
N TRP A 319 -15.04 24.81 21.35
CA TRP A 319 -14.07 25.46 20.47
C TRP A 319 -13.01 26.14 21.33
N GLY A 320 -11.97 25.45 21.68
CA GLY A 320 -10.82 26.02 22.38
C GLY A 320 -9.61 26.09 21.45
N ILE A 321 -8.45 26.46 22.00
CA ILE A 321 -7.18 26.59 21.27
C ILE A 321 -6.80 25.30 20.51
N GLN A 322 -7.23 24.13 20.98
CA GLN A 322 -7.04 22.86 20.28
C GLN A 322 -7.68 22.85 18.88
N ASN A 323 -8.64 23.76 18.62
CA ASN A 323 -9.30 23.91 17.33
C ASN A 323 -8.74 25.08 16.50
N TYR A 324 -7.63 25.71 16.93
CA TYR A 324 -7.05 26.86 16.23
C TYR A 324 -6.59 26.50 14.81
N TYR A 325 -6.36 25.21 14.53
CA TYR A 325 -6.10 24.71 13.17
C TYR A 325 -7.21 25.08 12.16
N PHE A 326 -8.44 25.35 12.63
CA PHE A 326 -9.53 25.82 11.79
C PHE A 326 -9.26 27.23 11.25
N VAL A 327 -8.71 28.12 12.10
CA VAL A 327 -8.27 29.47 11.70
C VAL A 327 -7.08 29.36 10.74
N GLU A 328 -6.10 28.51 11.05
CA GLU A 328 -4.94 28.27 10.18
C GLU A 328 -5.38 27.76 8.81
N ALA A 329 -6.29 26.75 8.75
CA ALA A 329 -6.80 26.20 7.50
C ALA A 329 -7.51 27.27 6.66
N HIS A 330 -8.33 28.12 7.28
CA HIS A 330 -8.96 29.25 6.61
C HIS A 330 -7.91 30.21 6.06
N ASP A 331 -7.04 30.71 6.91
CA ASP A 331 -6.12 31.78 6.56
C ASP A 331 -5.15 31.34 5.45
N TYR A 332 -4.55 30.12 5.55
CA TYR A 332 -3.69 29.60 4.47
C TYR A 332 -4.46 29.39 3.16
N THR A 333 -5.69 28.88 3.22
CA THR A 333 -6.51 28.66 2.03
C THR A 333 -6.83 29.98 1.33
N MET A 334 -7.14 31.06 2.10
CA MET A 334 -7.48 32.37 1.55
C MET A 334 -6.28 33.13 0.94
N THR A 335 -5.05 32.66 1.15
CA THR A 335 -3.86 33.22 0.46
C THR A 335 -3.69 32.73 -0.97
N LEU A 336 -4.41 31.68 -1.38
CA LEU A 336 -4.25 31.07 -2.69
C LEU A 336 -4.88 31.94 -3.77
N PRO A 337 -4.18 32.16 -4.91
CA PRO A 337 -4.63 33.07 -5.97
C PRO A 337 -5.77 32.47 -6.81
N GLU A 338 -6.37 33.29 -7.66
CA GLU A 338 -7.46 32.91 -8.59
C GLU A 338 -7.13 31.68 -9.45
N SER A 339 -5.85 31.44 -9.74
CA SER A 339 -5.40 30.22 -10.46
C SER A 339 -5.72 28.90 -9.72
N TYR A 340 -6.20 28.95 -8.47
CA TYR A 340 -6.64 27.80 -7.70
C TYR A 340 -8.16 27.62 -7.62
N TYR A 341 -8.95 28.67 -7.88
CA TYR A 341 -10.43 28.63 -7.78
C TYR A 341 -11.16 29.22 -9.00
N GLY A 342 -10.44 29.83 -9.94
CA GLY A 342 -11.04 30.40 -11.16
C GLY A 342 -11.36 29.34 -12.21
N SER A 343 -12.02 29.77 -13.29
CA SER A 343 -12.37 28.91 -14.43
C SER A 343 -11.15 28.13 -14.96
N GLY A 344 -11.31 26.82 -15.13
CA GLY A 344 -10.26 25.93 -15.64
C GLY A 344 -9.26 25.45 -14.58
N SER A 345 -9.39 25.81 -13.31
CA SER A 345 -8.51 25.42 -12.21
C SER A 345 -8.94 24.14 -11.48
N TYR A 346 -9.79 23.32 -12.06
CA TYR A 346 -10.42 22.17 -11.40
C TYR A 346 -9.46 21.29 -10.60
N ASP A 347 -8.31 20.93 -11.15
CA ASP A 347 -7.33 20.05 -10.49
C ASP A 347 -6.71 20.69 -9.23
N LYS A 348 -6.44 21.97 -9.26
CA LYS A 348 -5.93 22.73 -8.11
C LYS A 348 -7.04 22.94 -7.08
N TRP A 349 -8.21 23.33 -7.52
CA TRP A 349 -9.38 23.56 -6.69
C TRP A 349 -9.81 22.32 -5.93
N ILE A 350 -9.96 21.17 -6.62
CA ILE A 350 -10.31 19.91 -5.98
C ILE A 350 -9.23 19.44 -5.00
N ALA A 351 -7.95 19.75 -5.29
CA ALA A 351 -6.84 19.43 -4.41
C ALA A 351 -6.92 20.19 -3.08
N VAL A 352 -7.39 21.45 -3.08
CA VAL A 352 -7.69 22.21 -1.87
C VAL A 352 -8.81 21.56 -1.08
N GLY A 353 -9.88 21.14 -1.76
CA GLY A 353 -10.99 20.41 -1.15
C GLY A 353 -10.53 19.11 -0.47
N TRP A 354 -9.68 18.32 -1.13
CA TRP A 354 -9.11 17.10 -0.53
C TRP A 354 -8.20 17.40 0.66
N ALA A 355 -7.40 18.46 0.60
CA ALA A 355 -6.52 18.85 1.69
C ALA A 355 -7.33 19.21 2.96
N LEU A 356 -8.36 20.02 2.83
CA LEU A 356 -9.26 20.37 3.91
C LEU A 356 -10.04 19.15 4.44
N ARG A 357 -10.56 18.32 3.53
CA ARG A 357 -11.36 17.14 3.89
C ARG A 357 -10.55 16.06 4.61
N ASN A 358 -9.29 15.86 4.22
CA ASN A 358 -8.40 14.92 4.89
C ASN A 358 -8.04 15.38 6.30
N GLU A 359 -7.96 16.68 6.53
CA GLU A 359 -7.68 17.24 7.85
C GLU A 359 -8.88 17.07 8.79
N ASN A 360 -10.03 17.62 8.41
CA ASN A 360 -11.26 17.48 9.19
C ASN A 360 -12.50 17.67 8.31
N TYR A 361 -13.54 16.87 8.59
CA TYR A 361 -14.85 17.01 7.94
C TYR A 361 -15.50 18.38 8.17
N GLU A 362 -15.33 18.98 9.35
CA GLU A 362 -15.93 20.26 9.74
C GLU A 362 -15.36 21.48 8.99
N LEU A 363 -14.26 21.31 8.22
CA LEU A 363 -13.67 22.37 7.41
C LEU A 363 -14.44 22.70 6.11
N PHE A 364 -15.61 22.09 5.88
CA PHE A 364 -16.48 22.40 4.74
C PHE A 364 -16.75 23.89 4.55
N PRO A 365 -17.08 24.69 5.58
CA PRO A 365 -17.33 26.14 5.41
C PRO A 365 -16.15 26.89 4.81
N ILE A 366 -14.92 26.45 5.10
CA ILE A 366 -13.70 27.02 4.50
C ILE A 366 -13.64 26.68 3.02
N PHE A 367 -13.92 25.43 2.64
CA PHE A 367 -13.98 25.02 1.24
C PHE A 367 -15.08 25.75 0.48
N LEU A 368 -16.23 25.99 1.13
CA LEU A 368 -17.32 26.80 0.57
C LEU A 368 -16.88 28.26 0.34
N THR A 369 -16.25 28.89 1.35
CA THR A 369 -15.73 30.27 1.23
C THR A 369 -14.71 30.38 0.10
N PHE A 370 -13.82 29.40 -0.01
CA PHE A 370 -12.81 29.36 -1.06
C PHE A 370 -13.44 29.21 -2.45
N SER A 371 -14.40 28.30 -2.60
CA SER A 371 -15.10 28.05 -3.86
C SER A 371 -15.98 29.21 -4.30
N ALA A 372 -16.59 29.91 -3.34
CA ALA A 372 -17.46 31.06 -3.60
C ALA A 372 -16.72 32.31 -4.11
N GLN A 373 -15.38 32.34 -4.05
CA GLN A 373 -14.57 33.38 -4.73
C GLN A 373 -14.60 33.26 -6.24
N SER A 374 -14.95 32.08 -6.79
CA SER A 374 -15.05 31.88 -8.22
C SER A 374 -16.28 32.63 -8.79
N LYS A 375 -16.11 33.21 -9.98
CA LYS A 375 -17.22 33.81 -10.75
C LYS A 375 -18.21 32.75 -11.24
N ASP A 376 -17.78 31.49 -11.28
CA ASP A 376 -18.59 30.35 -11.71
C ASP A 376 -19.45 29.77 -10.57
N PHE A 377 -19.37 30.35 -9.36
CA PHE A 377 -20.16 29.91 -8.20
C PHE A 377 -21.52 30.59 -8.17
N ASP A 378 -22.58 29.79 -8.12
CA ASP A 378 -23.98 30.29 -8.13
C ASP A 378 -24.64 30.21 -6.75
N TRP A 379 -24.82 31.37 -6.11
CA TRP A 379 -25.57 31.50 -4.87
C TRP A 379 -27.09 31.48 -5.07
N SER A 380 -27.60 31.63 -6.28
CA SER A 380 -29.05 31.75 -6.52
C SER A 380 -29.76 30.40 -6.42
N ASN A 381 -29.09 29.30 -6.76
CA ASN A 381 -29.63 27.94 -6.65
C ASN A 381 -29.03 27.22 -5.43
N THR A 382 -29.78 27.21 -4.34
CA THR A 382 -29.37 26.55 -3.08
C THR A 382 -30.24 25.35 -2.71
N THR A 383 -31.05 24.84 -3.64
CA THR A 383 -32.02 23.76 -3.38
C THR A 383 -31.77 22.47 -4.13
N THR A 384 -31.06 22.51 -5.27
CA THR A 384 -30.77 21.36 -6.12
C THR A 384 -29.34 21.36 -6.59
N SER A 385 -28.72 20.17 -6.76
CA SER A 385 -27.44 20.06 -7.45
C SER A 385 -27.57 20.51 -8.90
N ALA A 386 -26.59 21.27 -9.38
CA ALA A 386 -26.58 21.74 -10.76
C ALA A 386 -26.29 20.57 -11.72
N SER A 387 -27.09 20.45 -12.77
CA SER A 387 -26.94 19.42 -13.80
C SER A 387 -26.08 19.86 -15.01
N ASP A 388 -25.75 21.15 -15.08
CA ASP A 388 -25.03 21.82 -16.17
C ASP A 388 -23.55 22.07 -15.91
N GLY A 389 -23.04 21.58 -14.77
CA GLY A 389 -21.65 21.79 -14.35
C GLY A 389 -21.41 23.08 -13.55
N THR A 390 -22.44 23.89 -13.31
CA THR A 390 -22.35 25.07 -12.45
C THR A 390 -22.10 24.66 -10.99
N MET A 391 -21.23 25.37 -10.28
CA MET A 391 -20.91 25.09 -8.88
C MET A 391 -21.85 25.84 -7.95
N ASN A 392 -22.57 25.14 -7.07
CA ASN A 392 -23.43 25.73 -6.06
C ASN A 392 -23.28 25.04 -4.70
N LEU A 393 -23.97 25.58 -3.68
CA LEU A 393 -23.91 25.03 -2.32
C LEU A 393 -24.21 23.53 -2.24
N ILE A 394 -25.26 23.07 -2.90
CA ILE A 394 -25.69 21.66 -2.83
C ILE A 394 -24.70 20.76 -3.53
N THR A 395 -24.24 21.16 -4.71
CA THR A 395 -23.18 20.43 -5.45
C THR A 395 -21.92 20.29 -4.61
N LEU A 396 -21.49 21.35 -3.91
CA LEU A 396 -20.33 21.29 -3.02
C LEU A 396 -20.56 20.38 -1.81
N ILE A 397 -21.73 20.41 -1.18
CA ILE A 397 -22.04 19.51 -0.07
C ILE A 397 -22.01 18.05 -0.54
N ASP A 398 -22.59 17.75 -1.70
CA ASP A 398 -22.60 16.40 -2.28
C ASP A 398 -21.17 15.93 -2.59
N MET A 399 -20.35 16.79 -3.20
CA MET A 399 -18.94 16.49 -3.46
C MET A 399 -18.15 16.25 -2.17
N TRP A 400 -18.31 17.13 -1.17
CA TRP A 400 -17.64 17.02 0.12
C TRP A 400 -17.96 15.72 0.85
N ASN A 401 -19.22 15.29 0.80
CA ASN A 401 -19.68 14.03 1.39
C ASN A 401 -19.10 12.82 0.68
N ASN A 402 -18.83 12.94 -0.62
CA ASN A 402 -18.26 11.86 -1.43
C ASN A 402 -16.72 11.82 -1.41
N PHE A 403 -16.05 12.83 -0.86
CA PHE A 403 -14.60 12.79 -0.69
C PHE A 403 -14.18 11.68 0.27
N THR A 404 -13.40 10.74 -0.21
CA THR A 404 -12.83 9.67 0.61
C THR A 404 -11.46 10.12 1.13
N PRO A 405 -11.26 10.23 2.44
CA PRO A 405 -9.95 10.54 3.01
C PRO A 405 -8.91 9.51 2.58
N ALA A 406 -7.80 9.98 2.02
CA ALA A 406 -6.71 9.13 1.55
C ALA A 406 -5.52 9.22 2.52
N LEU A 407 -5.00 8.06 2.94
CA LEU A 407 -3.76 7.98 3.71
C LEU A 407 -2.58 8.42 2.82
N GLY A 408 -1.77 9.36 3.32
CA GLY A 408 -0.71 9.99 2.53
C GLY A 408 -1.21 10.99 1.50
N GLY A 409 -2.50 11.36 1.55
CA GLY A 409 -3.10 12.39 0.70
C GLY A 409 -2.70 13.82 1.12
N LYS A 410 -3.23 14.79 0.39
CA LYS A 410 -3.05 16.23 0.68
C LYS A 410 -3.69 16.57 2.04
N THR A 411 -3.03 17.44 2.82
CA THR A 411 -3.44 17.85 4.18
C THR A 411 -3.27 19.37 4.35
N LEU A 412 -3.49 19.88 5.58
CA LEU A 412 -3.17 21.27 5.92
C LEU A 412 -1.72 21.64 5.56
N ARG A 413 -0.76 20.69 5.65
CA ARG A 413 0.62 20.93 5.21
C ARG A 413 0.70 21.28 3.72
N SER A 414 -0.13 20.67 2.89
CA SER A 414 -0.20 21.00 1.45
C SER A 414 -0.71 22.42 1.23
N LEU A 415 -1.72 22.87 1.99
CA LEU A 415 -2.22 24.25 1.96
C LEU A 415 -1.15 25.25 2.39
N MET A 416 -0.43 24.94 3.47
CA MET A 416 0.71 25.74 3.95
C MET A 416 1.82 25.84 2.90
N TYR A 417 2.15 24.74 2.25
CA TYR A 417 3.13 24.73 1.17
C TYR A 417 2.70 25.61 -0.01
N TRP A 418 1.46 25.46 -0.50
CA TRP A 418 0.97 26.27 -1.58
C TRP A 418 0.89 27.75 -1.20
N SER A 419 0.40 28.06 0.02
CA SER A 419 0.41 29.43 0.55
C SER A 419 1.82 30.02 0.57
N LYS A 420 2.82 29.23 0.99
CA LYS A 420 4.22 29.65 1.02
C LYS A 420 4.78 29.94 -0.38
N GLN A 421 4.42 29.13 -1.37
CA GLN A 421 4.84 29.31 -2.76
C GLN A 421 4.18 30.52 -3.42
N GLU A 422 2.87 30.66 -3.26
CA GLU A 422 2.09 31.68 -3.96
C GLU A 422 2.14 33.04 -3.24
N ASN A 423 2.21 33.05 -1.90
CA ASN A 423 2.25 34.29 -1.11
C ASN A 423 3.11 34.14 0.15
N PRO A 424 4.46 34.15 0.02
CA PRO A 424 5.39 33.94 1.14
C PRO A 424 5.20 34.93 2.28
N THR A 425 4.82 36.18 1.98
CA THR A 425 4.63 37.23 2.97
C THR A 425 3.41 36.95 3.83
N ALA A 426 2.28 36.63 3.21
CA ALA A 426 1.06 36.27 3.92
C ALA A 426 1.26 34.98 4.72
N TYR A 427 1.90 33.96 4.13
CA TYR A 427 2.26 32.73 4.84
C TYR A 427 3.02 33.01 6.14
N LYS A 428 4.07 33.83 6.07
CA LYS A 428 4.88 34.17 7.25
C LYS A 428 4.03 34.87 8.31
N LYS A 429 3.22 35.85 7.92
CA LYS A 429 2.34 36.57 8.84
C LYS A 429 1.36 35.64 9.56
N ILE A 430 0.73 34.72 8.81
CA ILE A 430 -0.22 33.74 9.38
C ILE A 430 0.52 32.84 10.37
N LYS A 431 1.67 32.29 10.01
CA LYS A 431 2.48 31.43 10.87
C LYS A 431 2.90 32.13 12.15
N ASP A 432 3.37 33.37 12.06
CA ASP A 432 3.78 34.16 13.24
C ASP A 432 2.56 34.45 14.15
N THR A 433 1.38 34.76 13.59
CA THR A 433 0.14 35.00 14.34
C THR A 433 -0.31 33.73 15.06
N SER A 434 -0.29 32.57 14.39
CA SER A 434 -0.64 31.28 14.98
C SER A 434 0.29 30.91 16.14
N ILE A 435 1.59 31.06 15.95
CA ILE A 435 2.57 30.82 17.02
C ILE A 435 2.32 31.76 18.21
N GLY A 436 2.00 33.04 17.95
CA GLY A 436 1.62 34.00 18.99
C GLY A 436 0.45 33.54 19.83
N ALA A 437 -0.62 33.04 19.21
CA ALA A 437 -1.81 32.52 19.90
C ALA A 437 -1.47 31.32 20.81
N TYR A 438 -0.63 30.38 20.36
CA TYR A 438 -0.20 29.24 21.20
C TYR A 438 0.73 29.67 22.33
N ILE A 439 1.58 30.68 22.13
CA ILE A 439 2.39 31.27 23.20
C ILE A 439 1.47 31.90 24.25
N ASP A 440 0.47 32.72 23.83
CA ASP A 440 -0.48 33.34 24.73
C ASP A 440 -1.26 32.31 25.57
N GLU A 441 -1.60 31.16 24.99
CA GLU A 441 -2.21 30.06 25.73
C GLU A 441 -1.26 29.50 26.81
N THR A 442 0.01 29.25 26.47
CA THR A 442 1.00 28.83 27.48
C THR A 442 1.09 29.76 28.66
N LEU A 443 0.92 31.07 28.43
CA LEU A 443 1.00 32.08 29.50
C LEU A 443 -0.22 32.05 30.44
N LYS A 444 -1.28 31.31 30.14
CA LYS A 444 -2.41 31.11 31.04
C LYS A 444 -2.09 30.08 32.13
N HIS A 445 -1.47 28.94 31.75
CA HIS A 445 -1.31 27.80 32.64
C HIS A 445 0.14 27.41 32.92
N ASN A 446 1.09 27.73 32.03
CA ASN A 446 2.52 27.45 32.12
C ASN A 446 2.82 25.95 32.25
N LEU A 447 2.17 25.14 31.41
CA LEU A 447 2.35 23.68 31.36
C LEU A 447 3.33 23.26 30.27
N GLU A 448 4.08 22.18 30.50
CA GLU A 448 5.00 21.64 29.51
C GLU A 448 4.30 21.17 28.23
N PHE A 449 3.06 20.68 28.34
CA PHE A 449 2.21 20.33 27.21
C PHE A 449 1.93 21.53 26.29
N ASP A 450 1.61 22.71 26.87
CA ASP A 450 1.34 23.91 26.07
C ASP A 450 2.60 24.38 25.35
N ILE A 451 3.77 24.30 26.01
CA ILE A 451 5.04 24.61 25.37
C ILE A 451 5.32 23.58 24.24
N ALA A 452 5.00 22.31 24.43
CA ALA A 452 5.17 21.30 23.39
C ALA A 452 4.27 21.58 22.16
N ASN A 453 3.06 22.13 22.37
CA ASN A 453 2.21 22.60 21.28
C ASN A 453 2.85 23.77 20.52
N VAL A 454 3.45 24.74 21.20
CA VAL A 454 4.21 25.81 20.52
C VAL A 454 5.36 25.22 19.70
N VAL A 455 6.11 24.27 20.25
CA VAL A 455 7.19 23.56 19.51
C VAL A 455 6.63 22.84 18.28
N TYR A 456 5.50 22.16 18.43
CA TYR A 456 4.84 21.48 17.33
C TYR A 456 4.46 22.46 16.21
N HIS A 457 3.77 23.56 16.51
CA HIS A 457 3.34 24.51 15.50
C HIS A 457 4.51 25.27 14.83
N VAL A 458 5.62 25.46 15.52
CA VAL A 458 6.84 26.01 14.92
C VAL A 458 7.49 25.03 13.94
N TYR A 459 7.49 23.73 14.28
CA TYR A 459 8.34 22.71 13.63
C TYR A 459 7.59 21.53 13.01
N LYS A 460 6.24 21.53 12.95
CA LYS A 460 5.43 20.41 12.41
C LYS A 460 5.78 19.99 10.99
N ASP A 461 6.39 20.92 10.21
CA ASP A 461 6.80 20.63 8.82
C ASP A 461 8.23 20.08 8.73
N ASN A 462 9.00 20.17 9.83
CA ASN A 462 10.41 19.87 9.83
C ASN A 462 10.75 18.61 10.64
N TYR A 463 9.87 18.14 11.54
CA TYR A 463 10.16 17.01 12.40
C TYR A 463 9.00 16.02 12.44
N ILE A 464 9.35 14.75 12.57
CA ILE A 464 8.40 13.65 12.79
C ILE A 464 9.00 12.68 13.81
N CYS A 465 8.17 12.16 14.70
CA CYS A 465 8.49 11.01 15.55
C CYS A 465 7.90 9.75 14.89
N SER A 466 8.73 8.82 14.45
CA SER A 466 8.26 7.58 13.81
C SER A 466 7.97 6.46 14.80
N SER A 467 8.59 6.52 15.99
CA SER A 467 8.42 5.50 17.04
C SER A 467 8.51 6.12 18.43
N ILE A 468 7.39 6.12 19.15
CA ILE A 468 7.32 6.54 20.55
C ILE A 468 8.17 5.60 21.42
N LYS A 469 8.06 4.30 21.20
CA LYS A 469 8.76 3.26 21.95
C LYS A 469 10.29 3.39 21.85
N ASN A 470 10.78 3.60 20.63
CA ASN A 470 12.21 3.66 20.34
C ASN A 470 12.74 5.09 20.38
N ASN A 471 11.89 6.10 20.62
CA ASN A 471 12.21 7.52 20.56
C ASN A 471 12.94 7.90 19.25
N ALA A 472 12.44 7.37 18.13
CA ALA A 472 13.01 7.58 16.80
C ALA A 472 12.42 8.83 16.16
N TRP A 473 13.30 9.70 15.69
CA TRP A 473 12.94 11.00 15.14
C TRP A 473 13.58 11.24 13.79
N TYR A 474 12.89 12.02 12.96
CA TYR A 474 13.39 12.49 11.67
C TYR A 474 13.28 13.99 11.56
N GLU A 475 14.28 14.61 10.90
CA GLU A 475 14.33 16.03 10.60
C GLU A 475 14.33 16.22 9.09
N TYR A 476 13.44 17.07 8.58
CA TYR A 476 13.40 17.45 7.16
C TYR A 476 14.32 18.62 6.89
N LYS A 477 15.31 18.41 6.04
CA LYS A 477 16.29 19.40 5.59
C LYS A 477 16.71 19.14 4.15
N HIS A 478 16.96 20.19 3.38
CA HIS A 478 17.51 20.08 2.02
C HIS A 478 16.75 19.10 1.13
N GLY A 479 15.40 19.13 1.21
CA GLY A 479 14.53 18.29 0.38
C GLY A 479 14.40 16.83 0.81
N ARG A 480 14.98 16.44 1.96
CA ARG A 480 14.93 15.04 2.44
C ARG A 480 14.83 14.93 3.96
N TRP A 481 14.43 13.74 4.41
CA TRP A 481 14.34 13.36 5.81
C TRP A 481 15.62 12.70 6.31
N TYR A 482 16.11 13.13 7.47
CA TYR A 482 17.27 12.56 8.16
C TYR A 482 16.84 11.97 9.49
N GLU A 483 17.23 10.73 9.75
CA GLU A 483 17.11 10.14 11.09
C GLU A 483 18.02 10.91 12.06
N ILE A 484 17.46 11.34 13.19
CA ILE A 484 18.19 12.08 14.23
C ILE A 484 18.08 11.36 15.56
N ASP A 485 19.18 11.30 16.31
CA ASP A 485 19.20 10.62 17.59
C ASP A 485 18.33 11.36 18.63
N GLN A 486 17.26 10.70 19.06
CA GLN A 486 16.33 11.12 20.12
C GLN A 486 15.81 12.56 19.97
N GLY A 487 15.70 13.07 18.75
CA GLY A 487 15.25 14.44 18.50
C GLY A 487 16.22 15.52 18.99
N THR A 488 17.52 15.24 18.97
CA THR A 488 18.57 16.13 19.53
C THR A 488 18.50 17.54 18.98
N THR A 489 18.34 17.72 17.67
CA THR A 489 18.25 19.05 17.04
C THR A 489 17.01 19.81 17.47
N LEU A 490 15.84 19.14 17.56
CA LEU A 490 14.61 19.72 18.09
C LEU A 490 14.78 20.10 19.57
N ARG A 491 15.42 19.26 20.37
CA ARG A 491 15.71 19.54 21.77
C ARG A 491 16.65 20.75 21.95
N GLN A 492 17.62 20.94 21.05
CA GLN A 492 18.47 22.14 21.05
C GLN A 492 17.69 23.40 20.71
N SER A 493 16.71 23.30 19.81
CA SER A 493 15.87 24.44 19.43
C SER A 493 15.05 25.02 20.58
N LEU A 494 14.75 24.22 21.60
CA LEU A 494 14.07 24.71 22.82
C LEU A 494 14.89 25.80 23.49
N SER A 495 16.21 25.64 23.61
CA SER A 495 17.10 26.57 24.28
C SER A 495 17.56 27.73 23.38
N THR A 496 17.21 27.72 22.11
CA THR A 496 17.62 28.74 21.11
C THR A 496 16.41 29.44 20.52
N THR A 497 15.73 28.82 19.59
CA THR A 497 14.62 29.45 18.84
C THR A 497 13.38 29.63 19.72
N ILE A 498 12.93 28.60 20.41
CA ILE A 498 11.74 28.68 21.28
C ILE A 498 11.98 29.63 22.45
N TYR A 499 13.17 29.57 23.07
CA TYR A 499 13.60 30.54 24.08
C TYR A 499 13.46 31.99 23.60
N LYS A 500 13.90 32.29 22.37
CA LYS A 500 13.79 33.64 21.80
C LYS A 500 12.34 34.08 21.61
N LEU A 501 11.43 33.16 21.21
CA LEU A 501 10.02 33.48 21.05
C LEU A 501 9.40 33.96 22.39
N TYR A 502 9.63 33.22 23.48
CA TYR A 502 9.14 33.62 24.80
C TYR A 502 9.81 34.89 25.32
N ARG A 503 11.12 35.11 25.05
CA ARG A 503 11.79 36.36 25.40
C ARG A 503 11.22 37.56 24.61
N ASN A 504 10.97 37.41 23.34
CA ASN A 504 10.34 38.46 22.53
C ASN A 504 8.95 38.76 23.04
N LYS A 505 8.19 37.74 23.41
CA LYS A 505 6.86 37.92 24.00
C LYS A 505 6.91 38.63 25.37
N SER A 506 7.87 38.29 26.21
CA SER A 506 8.11 38.97 27.48
C SER A 506 8.43 40.44 27.26
N ASN A 507 9.31 40.77 26.31
CA ASN A 507 9.65 42.16 26.00
C ASN A 507 8.42 42.93 25.47
N GLU A 508 7.63 42.33 24.58
CA GLU A 508 6.37 42.90 24.07
C GLU A 508 5.39 43.27 25.24
N LEU A 509 5.19 42.33 26.17
CA LEU A 509 4.35 42.53 27.32
C LEU A 509 4.91 43.58 28.28
N HIS A 510 6.24 43.66 28.41
CA HIS A 510 6.90 44.72 29.20
C HIS A 510 6.68 46.11 28.58
N ASP A 511 6.82 46.21 27.25
CA ASP A 511 6.57 47.46 26.54
C ASP A 511 5.11 47.90 26.72
N GLN A 512 4.17 46.95 26.62
CA GLN A 512 2.74 47.25 26.91
C GLN A 512 2.51 47.73 28.35
N LEU A 513 3.21 47.16 29.35
CA LEU A 513 3.11 47.60 30.73
C LEU A 513 3.56 49.07 30.92
N THR A 514 4.55 49.53 30.13
CA THR A 514 5.02 50.92 30.19
C THR A 514 4.00 51.92 29.65
N THR A 515 3.03 51.46 28.87
CA THR A 515 1.97 52.35 28.28
C THR A 515 0.68 52.44 29.10
N ILE A 516 0.55 51.59 30.11
CA ILE A 516 -0.66 51.53 30.97
C ILE A 516 -0.42 52.27 32.30
N ASP A 517 -1.35 53.10 32.69
CA ASP A 517 -1.33 53.75 34.00
C ASP A 517 -1.86 52.80 35.09
N PRO A 518 -1.00 52.40 36.05
CA PRO A 518 -1.38 51.44 37.10
C PRO A 518 -2.51 51.88 37.99
N THR A 519 -2.80 53.21 38.00
CA THR A 519 -3.84 53.80 38.87
C THR A 519 -5.21 53.82 38.22
N THR A 520 -5.29 53.93 36.92
CA THR A 520 -6.54 53.95 36.16
C THR A 520 -6.99 52.58 35.66
N ASP A 521 -6.05 51.77 35.27
CA ASP A 521 -6.28 50.44 34.67
C ASP A 521 -5.60 49.28 35.45
N SER A 522 -5.75 49.31 36.75
CA SER A 522 -5.09 48.43 37.72
C SER A 522 -5.25 46.94 37.42
N GLU A 523 -6.43 46.49 37.01
CA GLU A 523 -6.71 45.09 36.71
C GLU A 523 -5.95 44.61 35.43
N GLN A 524 -5.95 45.43 34.41
CA GLN A 524 -5.24 45.16 33.16
C GLN A 524 -3.72 45.19 33.37
N PHE A 525 -3.23 46.12 34.17
CA PHE A 525 -1.81 46.20 34.55
C PHE A 525 -1.34 44.93 35.29
N GLU A 526 -2.06 44.48 36.32
CA GLU A 526 -1.71 43.27 37.06
C GLU A 526 -1.81 41.99 36.19
N LEU A 527 -2.77 41.92 35.28
CA LEU A 527 -2.89 40.82 34.32
C LEU A 527 -1.67 40.77 33.38
N LEU A 528 -1.31 41.88 32.78
CA LEU A 528 -0.12 41.96 31.88
C LEU A 528 1.17 41.71 32.63
N LYS A 529 1.34 42.21 33.84
CA LYS A 529 2.51 41.95 34.69
C LYS A 529 2.65 40.44 35.02
N LYS A 530 1.54 39.79 35.34
CA LYS A 530 1.49 38.35 35.57
C LYS A 530 1.88 37.55 34.30
N ARG A 531 1.36 37.96 33.14
CA ARG A 531 1.69 37.33 31.85
C ARG A 531 3.16 37.53 31.47
N SER A 532 3.71 38.77 31.66
CA SER A 532 5.13 39.04 31.39
C SER A 532 6.03 38.20 32.29
N THR A 533 5.74 38.14 33.61
CA THR A 533 6.49 37.30 34.55
C THR A 533 6.45 35.80 34.13
N ARG A 534 5.30 35.30 33.65
CA ARG A 534 5.17 33.93 33.17
C ARG A 534 5.97 33.70 31.90
N ALA A 535 6.03 34.66 30.98
CA ALA A 535 6.83 34.56 29.76
C ALA A 535 8.32 34.46 30.07
N ASP A 536 8.82 35.26 31.03
CA ASP A 536 10.20 35.14 31.52
C ASP A 536 10.48 33.82 32.17
N ASN A 537 9.61 33.31 33.01
CA ASN A 537 9.75 31.99 33.64
C ASN A 537 9.72 30.86 32.63
N CYS A 538 8.85 30.91 31.60
CA CYS A 538 8.88 29.97 30.48
C CYS A 538 10.22 30.01 29.77
N ALA A 539 10.71 31.19 29.36
CA ALA A 539 11.99 31.34 28.69
C ALA A 539 13.14 30.73 29.51
N ASP A 540 13.26 31.07 30.80
CA ASP A 540 14.33 30.56 31.66
C ASP A 540 14.23 29.06 31.92
N SER A 541 13.01 28.50 31.95
CA SER A 541 12.77 27.05 32.09
C SER A 541 13.29 26.27 30.91
N LEU A 542 13.24 26.81 29.68
CA LEU A 542 13.69 26.18 28.45
C LEU A 542 15.21 25.95 28.39
N LYS A 543 15.97 26.49 29.32
CA LYS A 543 17.41 26.17 29.49
C LYS A 543 17.67 25.05 30.49
N LYS A 544 16.65 24.64 31.29
CA LYS A 544 16.77 23.59 32.29
C LYS A 544 16.59 22.21 31.63
N THR A 545 17.54 21.30 31.89
CA THR A 545 17.56 19.96 31.27
C THR A 545 16.29 19.16 31.56
N GLN A 546 15.82 19.19 32.81
CA GLN A 546 14.60 18.45 33.23
C GLN A 546 13.38 18.91 32.46
N ILE A 547 13.14 20.21 32.38
CA ILE A 547 11.97 20.80 31.68
C ILE A 547 12.05 20.48 30.19
N LYS A 548 13.24 20.60 29.56
CA LYS A 548 13.41 20.20 28.16
C LYS A 548 13.07 18.73 27.92
N ASN A 549 13.43 17.83 28.82
CA ASN A 549 13.10 16.42 28.69
C ASN A 549 11.58 16.17 28.82
N ASN A 550 10.91 16.90 29.75
CA ASN A 550 9.44 16.82 29.87
C ASN A 550 8.76 17.30 28.59
N ILE A 551 9.16 18.49 28.09
CA ILE A 551 8.61 19.04 26.83
C ILE A 551 8.84 18.08 25.65
N MET A 552 10.04 17.49 25.50
CA MET A 552 10.30 16.51 24.45
C MET A 552 9.49 15.25 24.57
N ARG A 553 9.08 14.87 25.79
CA ARG A 553 8.21 13.74 26.04
C ARG A 553 6.79 14.02 25.56
N GLU A 554 6.25 15.19 25.86
CA GLU A 554 4.95 15.64 25.34
C GLU A 554 5.00 15.86 23.81
N ALA A 555 6.05 16.51 23.31
CA ALA A 555 6.25 16.74 21.88
C ALA A 555 6.31 15.45 21.08
N ARG A 556 6.85 14.36 21.63
CA ARG A 556 6.92 13.07 20.97
C ARG A 556 5.54 12.56 20.54
N ASP A 557 4.53 12.72 21.36
CA ASP A 557 3.17 12.28 21.07
C ASP A 557 2.50 13.19 20.01
N LEU A 558 2.79 14.48 20.04
CA LEU A 558 2.29 15.46 19.05
C LEU A 558 2.89 15.25 17.66
N PHE A 559 4.18 14.92 17.59
CA PHE A 559 4.88 14.69 16.32
C PHE A 559 4.77 13.26 15.80
N TYR A 560 4.04 12.37 16.50
CA TYR A 560 3.97 10.97 16.15
C TYR A 560 3.18 10.72 14.87
N GLU A 561 3.85 10.09 13.89
CA GLU A 561 3.24 9.65 12.63
C GLU A 561 3.49 8.15 12.41
N ARG A 562 2.47 7.35 12.71
CA ARG A 562 2.57 5.88 12.73
C ARG A 562 3.05 5.27 11.42
N LYS A 563 2.66 5.85 10.29
CA LYS A 563 2.94 5.28 8.95
C LYS A 563 4.14 5.91 8.27
N PHE A 564 4.83 6.81 8.93
CA PHE A 564 5.95 7.53 8.35
C PHE A 564 7.04 6.60 7.82
N GLU A 565 7.42 5.58 8.57
CA GLU A 565 8.44 4.62 8.14
C GLU A 565 7.99 3.78 6.94
N GLU A 566 6.70 3.49 6.80
CA GLU A 566 6.16 2.77 5.63
C GLU A 566 6.22 3.64 4.38
N LEU A 567 5.95 4.94 4.52
CA LEU A 567 5.94 5.91 3.41
C LEU A 567 7.34 6.32 2.98
N MET A 568 8.33 6.23 3.87
CA MET A 568 9.71 6.63 3.58
C MET A 568 10.26 5.87 2.36
N ASP A 569 10.81 6.60 1.40
CA ASP A 569 11.36 6.09 0.12
C ASP A 569 10.40 5.21 -0.69
N SER A 570 9.08 5.35 -0.48
CA SER A 570 8.08 4.56 -1.20
C SER A 570 7.73 5.12 -2.59
N HIS A 571 7.96 6.40 -2.83
CA HIS A 571 7.63 7.08 -4.08
C HIS A 571 8.64 6.71 -5.18
N ASN A 572 8.27 5.73 -6.00
CA ASN A 572 9.12 5.18 -7.05
C ASN A 572 9.33 6.11 -8.25
N HIS A 573 8.53 7.16 -8.40
CA HIS A 573 8.61 8.17 -9.47
C HIS A 573 9.38 9.44 -9.07
N ILE A 574 9.85 9.53 -7.82
CA ILE A 574 10.61 10.67 -7.32
C ILE A 574 12.09 10.32 -7.20
N LEU A 575 12.96 11.20 -7.70
CA LEU A 575 14.40 11.13 -7.51
C LEU A 575 14.90 12.45 -6.90
N CYS A 576 15.52 12.38 -5.71
CA CYS A 576 15.95 13.55 -4.97
C CYS A 576 17.41 13.94 -5.29
N PHE A 577 17.63 15.23 -5.49
CA PHE A 577 18.91 15.90 -5.70
C PHE A 577 19.20 16.88 -4.55
N ASN A 578 20.40 17.40 -4.46
CA ASN A 578 20.73 18.38 -3.42
C ASN A 578 19.96 19.70 -3.56
N ASN A 579 19.51 20.04 -4.76
CA ASN A 579 18.78 21.27 -5.08
C ASN A 579 17.29 21.06 -5.40
N GLY A 580 16.74 19.85 -5.28
CA GLY A 580 15.33 19.58 -5.55
C GLY A 580 15.03 18.13 -5.87
N VAL A 581 13.91 17.88 -6.50
CA VAL A 581 13.47 16.54 -6.90
C VAL A 581 13.01 16.53 -8.36
N ILE A 582 13.23 15.43 -9.06
CA ILE A 582 12.57 15.12 -10.33
C ILE A 582 11.37 14.24 -10.05
N ASP A 583 10.23 14.67 -10.55
CA ASP A 583 8.98 13.91 -10.58
C ASP A 583 8.81 13.35 -12.00
N PHE A 584 9.09 12.05 -12.18
CA PHE A 584 9.05 11.39 -13.49
C PHE A 584 7.62 11.22 -14.03
N ASP A 585 6.61 11.11 -13.17
CA ASP A 585 5.23 11.01 -13.63
C ASP A 585 4.76 12.36 -14.23
N LYS A 586 5.24 13.49 -13.69
CA LYS A 586 4.95 14.83 -14.20
C LYS A 586 5.99 15.37 -15.17
N GLN A 587 7.12 14.72 -15.30
CA GLN A 587 8.28 15.13 -16.12
C GLN A 587 8.81 16.53 -15.78
N ILE A 588 8.87 16.86 -14.49
CA ILE A 588 9.31 18.17 -14.02
C ILE A 588 10.41 18.05 -12.93
N PHE A 589 11.26 19.06 -12.89
CA PHE A 589 12.13 19.34 -11.73
C PHE A 589 11.42 20.38 -10.85
N ARG A 590 11.39 20.14 -9.53
CA ARG A 590 10.76 21.03 -8.55
C ARG A 590 11.48 20.99 -7.20
N GLU A 591 11.16 21.94 -6.34
CA GLU A 591 11.59 21.86 -4.93
C GLU A 591 11.02 20.59 -4.27
N GLY A 592 11.82 19.95 -3.44
CA GLY A 592 11.39 18.82 -2.62
C GLY A 592 10.47 19.27 -1.47
N VAL A 593 9.50 18.47 -1.14
CA VAL A 593 8.55 18.71 -0.05
C VAL A 593 8.57 17.56 0.97
N PRO A 594 8.18 17.79 2.24
CA PRO A 594 8.14 16.75 3.26
C PRO A 594 7.35 15.50 2.84
N GLU A 595 6.27 15.68 2.06
CA GLU A 595 5.39 14.64 1.55
C GLU A 595 6.03 13.78 0.44
N ASP A 596 7.20 14.13 -0.06
CA ASP A 596 7.98 13.28 -0.96
C ASP A 596 8.57 12.07 -0.23
N PHE A 597 8.64 12.11 1.10
CA PHE A 597 9.16 11.06 1.98
C PHE A 597 10.52 10.51 1.56
N ASN A 598 11.39 11.35 1.01
CA ASN A 598 12.71 10.94 0.60
C ASN A 598 13.69 10.94 1.78
N SER A 599 14.43 9.85 1.98
CA SER A 599 15.61 9.83 2.85
C SER A 599 16.92 9.85 2.05
N LYS A 600 16.84 9.51 0.77
CA LYS A 600 17.98 9.35 -0.14
C LYS A 600 18.16 10.54 -1.06
N SER A 601 19.40 10.79 -1.50
CA SER A 601 19.74 11.79 -2.52
C SER A 601 20.77 11.23 -3.49
N THR A 602 20.77 11.76 -4.69
CA THR A 602 21.86 11.56 -5.65
C THR A 602 23.19 12.18 -5.18
N ASN A 603 23.14 13.05 -4.17
CA ASN A 603 24.26 13.84 -3.64
C ASN A 603 24.91 14.81 -4.65
N ILE A 604 24.29 14.99 -5.81
CA ILE A 604 24.66 16.01 -6.80
C ILE A 604 23.50 17.00 -6.98
N GLU A 605 23.78 18.15 -7.57
CA GLU A 605 22.78 19.09 -8.01
C GLU A 605 22.30 18.71 -9.41
N TYR A 606 20.97 18.73 -9.63
CA TYR A 606 20.44 18.59 -10.96
C TYR A 606 20.58 19.89 -11.76
N GLN A 607 21.08 19.74 -12.97
CA GLN A 607 21.13 20.81 -13.96
C GLN A 607 20.47 20.30 -15.25
N PRO A 608 19.48 21.02 -15.78
CA PRO A 608 18.93 20.70 -17.08
C PRO A 608 20.04 20.71 -18.14
N LEU A 609 20.01 19.74 -19.04
CA LEU A 609 21.04 19.60 -20.06
C LEU A 609 21.05 20.81 -21.02
N ASP A 610 22.16 21.50 -21.11
CA ASP A 610 22.39 22.58 -22.08
C ASP A 610 23.29 22.07 -23.21
N ARG A 611 22.69 21.67 -24.35
CA ARG A 611 23.42 21.07 -25.47
C ARG A 611 24.46 21.99 -26.11
N THR A 612 24.39 23.29 -25.85
CA THR A 612 25.38 24.26 -26.38
C THR A 612 26.55 24.41 -25.41
N LYS A 613 26.25 24.57 -24.12
CA LYS A 613 27.24 24.74 -23.07
C LYS A 613 28.02 23.45 -22.79
N ASP A 614 27.30 22.32 -22.79
CA ASP A 614 27.82 21.02 -22.39
C ASP A 614 28.28 20.18 -23.60
N ALA A 615 28.35 20.77 -24.81
CA ALA A 615 28.60 20.05 -26.08
C ALA A 615 29.85 19.16 -26.03
N ASP A 616 30.98 19.70 -25.52
CA ASP A 616 32.26 18.95 -25.44
C ASP A 616 32.13 17.76 -24.48
N VAL A 617 31.46 17.95 -23.33
CA VAL A 617 31.28 16.90 -22.32
C VAL A 617 30.31 15.83 -22.82
N ILE A 618 29.24 16.24 -23.51
CA ILE A 618 28.30 15.31 -24.16
C ILE A 618 29.05 14.44 -25.17
N GLN A 619 29.89 15.04 -26.03
CA GLN A 619 30.68 14.31 -26.98
C GLN A 619 31.64 13.30 -26.31
N GLU A 620 32.35 13.69 -25.27
CA GLU A 620 33.23 12.79 -24.51
C GLU A 620 32.44 11.60 -23.90
N ILE A 621 31.26 11.87 -23.36
CA ILE A 621 30.37 10.82 -22.81
C ILE A 621 29.88 9.89 -23.90
N GLU A 622 29.43 10.42 -25.04
CA GLU A 622 28.99 9.62 -26.17
C GLU A 622 30.11 8.76 -26.76
N GLU A 623 31.33 9.32 -26.88
CA GLU A 623 32.52 8.57 -27.27
C GLU A 623 32.84 7.43 -26.29
N PHE A 624 32.77 7.70 -24.98
CA PHE A 624 32.95 6.70 -23.95
C PHE A 624 31.92 5.56 -24.09
N MET A 625 30.63 5.89 -24.26
CA MET A 625 29.58 4.89 -24.46
C MET A 625 29.73 4.13 -25.79
N CYS A 626 30.20 4.80 -26.85
CA CYS A 626 30.54 4.13 -28.12
C CYS A 626 31.73 3.17 -27.98
N GLN A 627 32.71 3.54 -27.18
CA GLN A 627 33.86 2.66 -26.87
C GLN A 627 33.44 1.48 -25.99
N LEU A 628 32.58 1.68 -24.98
CA LEU A 628 32.06 0.60 -24.14
C LEU A 628 31.19 -0.39 -24.93
N PHE A 629 30.32 0.15 -25.77
CA PHE A 629 29.32 -0.59 -26.54
C PHE A 629 29.43 -0.23 -28.03
N PRO A 630 30.38 -0.81 -28.77
CA PRO A 630 30.58 -0.48 -30.18
C PRO A 630 29.38 -0.80 -31.06
N ILE A 631 28.57 -1.81 -30.69
CA ILE A 631 27.38 -2.21 -31.41
C ILE A 631 26.24 -1.28 -31.02
N GLU A 632 25.62 -0.64 -32.01
CA GLU A 632 24.62 0.39 -31.82
C GLU A 632 23.38 -0.10 -31.04
N ASP A 633 22.83 -1.26 -31.40
CA ASP A 633 21.65 -1.82 -30.72
C ASP A 633 21.91 -2.11 -29.25
N LEU A 634 23.08 -2.67 -28.93
CA LEU A 634 23.50 -2.93 -27.55
C LEU A 634 23.69 -1.60 -26.80
N ARG A 635 24.31 -0.59 -27.47
CA ARG A 635 24.50 0.75 -26.88
C ARG A 635 23.17 1.41 -26.59
N ARG A 636 22.17 1.32 -27.50
CA ARG A 636 20.80 1.82 -27.29
C ARG A 636 20.15 1.16 -26.08
N TYR A 637 20.20 -0.17 -26.01
CA TYR A 637 19.71 -0.96 -24.89
C TYR A 637 20.35 -0.52 -23.57
N MET A 638 21.68 -0.35 -23.55
CA MET A 638 22.39 0.06 -22.33
C MET A 638 21.99 1.47 -21.89
N TRP A 639 21.82 2.41 -22.81
CA TRP A 639 21.31 3.75 -22.46
C TRP A 639 19.92 3.68 -21.84
N ASP A 640 18.99 2.90 -22.38
CA ASP A 640 17.64 2.70 -21.85
C ASP A 640 17.68 2.02 -20.48
N HIS A 641 18.50 1.00 -20.35
CA HIS A 641 18.72 0.32 -19.07
C HIS A 641 19.24 1.25 -17.99
N LEU A 642 20.27 2.04 -18.28
CA LEU A 642 20.85 2.99 -17.32
C LEU A 642 19.82 4.09 -16.96
N ALA A 643 19.09 4.62 -17.93
CA ALA A 643 18.03 5.60 -17.69
C ALA A 643 16.88 5.01 -16.84
N SER A 644 16.53 3.74 -17.04
CA SER A 644 15.51 3.05 -16.25
C SER A 644 15.88 2.97 -14.76
N CYS A 645 17.18 3.03 -14.44
CA CYS A 645 17.65 3.04 -13.04
C CYS A 645 17.31 4.32 -12.29
N LEU A 646 16.89 5.40 -12.97
CA LEU A 646 16.42 6.62 -12.31
C LEU A 646 14.99 6.45 -11.76
N ILE A 647 14.20 5.55 -12.32
CA ILE A 647 12.80 5.31 -11.97
C ILE A 647 12.67 4.01 -11.17
N GLY A 648 12.01 4.07 -10.02
CA GLY A 648 11.87 2.93 -9.11
C GLY A 648 10.82 1.88 -9.51
N LYS A 649 10.33 1.90 -10.75
CA LYS A 649 9.37 0.92 -11.27
C LYS A 649 10.13 -0.27 -11.86
N ASN A 650 9.78 -1.50 -11.51
CA ASN A 650 10.40 -2.74 -12.02
C ASN A 650 9.53 -3.44 -13.08
N GLU A 651 8.97 -2.69 -14.01
CA GLU A 651 8.08 -3.22 -15.06
C GLU A 651 8.76 -4.24 -15.97
N ASN A 652 10.05 -4.01 -16.24
CA ASN A 652 10.84 -4.94 -17.07
C ASN A 652 11.14 -6.27 -16.39
N GLN A 653 11.14 -6.33 -15.06
CA GLN A 653 11.47 -7.51 -14.24
C GLN A 653 12.78 -8.21 -14.65
N THR A 654 13.80 -7.45 -15.06
CA THR A 654 15.04 -8.00 -15.61
C THR A 654 16.16 -8.07 -14.58
N PHE A 655 17.01 -9.07 -14.74
CA PHE A 655 18.30 -9.23 -14.07
C PHE A 655 19.39 -9.08 -15.10
N ASN A 656 20.10 -7.95 -15.06
CA ASN A 656 21.13 -7.63 -16.05
C ASN A 656 22.49 -8.14 -15.60
N ILE A 657 23.13 -8.96 -16.42
CA ILE A 657 24.45 -9.53 -16.16
C ILE A 657 25.43 -8.86 -17.11
N TYR A 658 26.35 -8.06 -16.57
CA TYR A 658 27.45 -7.42 -17.29
C TYR A 658 28.58 -8.44 -17.41
N ASN A 659 28.64 -9.09 -18.57
CA ASN A 659 29.60 -10.12 -18.85
C ASN A 659 30.81 -9.62 -19.63
N GLY A 660 32.02 -10.14 -19.33
CA GLY A 660 33.22 -9.81 -20.10
C GLY A 660 34.51 -10.14 -19.36
N VAL A 661 35.57 -10.38 -20.10
CA VAL A 661 36.84 -11.03 -19.65
C VAL A 661 37.85 -10.16 -18.91
N GLY A 662 37.47 -8.95 -18.48
CA GLY A 662 38.34 -8.00 -17.80
C GLY A 662 38.86 -6.89 -18.73
N ARG A 663 39.28 -5.76 -18.17
CA ARG A 663 39.72 -4.56 -18.90
C ARG A 663 38.72 -4.05 -19.97
N ASN A 664 37.45 -4.26 -19.75
CA ASN A 664 36.35 -3.98 -20.70
C ASN A 664 35.44 -2.83 -20.24
N GLY A 665 35.85 -2.08 -19.23
CA GLY A 665 35.15 -0.88 -18.77
C GLY A 665 33.93 -1.09 -17.86
N LYS A 666 33.57 -2.33 -17.48
CA LYS A 666 32.44 -2.60 -16.54
C LYS A 666 32.52 -1.77 -15.28
N SER A 667 33.66 -1.83 -14.58
CA SER A 667 33.86 -1.11 -13.31
C SER A 667 33.79 0.41 -13.50
N ALA A 668 34.30 0.95 -14.60
CA ALA A 668 34.25 2.37 -14.91
C ALA A 668 32.78 2.84 -15.06
N LEU A 669 31.95 2.09 -15.79
CA LEU A 669 30.52 2.40 -15.92
C LEU A 669 29.80 2.35 -14.57
N VAL A 670 30.03 1.31 -13.76
CA VAL A 670 29.43 1.20 -12.44
C VAL A 670 29.87 2.31 -11.51
N THR A 671 31.15 2.72 -11.55
CA THR A 671 31.66 3.87 -10.77
C THR A 671 30.97 5.16 -11.19
N LEU A 672 30.78 5.40 -12.48
CA LEU A 672 30.04 6.56 -12.98
C LEU A 672 28.58 6.54 -12.48
N MET A 673 27.90 5.39 -12.56
CA MET A 673 26.53 5.23 -12.04
C MET A 673 26.46 5.47 -10.52
N TYR A 674 27.41 4.98 -9.76
CA TYR A 674 27.49 5.23 -8.31
C TYR A 674 27.65 6.72 -8.02
N LYS A 675 28.45 7.42 -8.82
CA LYS A 675 28.68 8.85 -8.65
C LYS A 675 27.43 9.68 -8.91
N ILE A 676 26.64 9.32 -9.92
CA ILE A 676 25.43 10.09 -10.27
C ILE A 676 24.22 9.73 -9.40
N LEU A 677 24.14 8.52 -8.88
CA LEU A 677 22.99 8.04 -8.11
C LEU A 677 23.16 8.15 -6.59
N GLY A 678 24.39 8.35 -6.10
CA GLY A 678 24.66 8.56 -4.68
C GLY A 678 24.01 7.50 -3.77
N ASP A 679 23.14 7.94 -2.85
CA ASP A 679 22.46 7.08 -1.86
C ASP A 679 21.49 6.08 -2.51
N TYR A 680 21.12 6.27 -3.78
CA TYR A 680 20.27 5.36 -4.53
C TYR A 680 21.00 4.13 -5.06
N THR A 681 22.28 3.97 -4.75
CA THR A 681 23.08 2.81 -5.12
C THR A 681 23.20 1.82 -3.97
N GLY A 682 23.40 0.55 -4.29
CA GLY A 682 23.62 -0.49 -3.31
C GLY A 682 24.59 -1.55 -3.82
N THR A 683 25.50 -2.00 -2.97
CA THR A 683 26.30 -3.18 -3.22
C THR A 683 25.66 -4.37 -2.52
N VAL A 684 25.48 -5.46 -3.25
CA VAL A 684 24.76 -6.64 -2.78
C VAL A 684 25.75 -7.82 -2.83
N PRO A 685 25.93 -8.56 -1.72
CA PRO A 685 26.75 -9.77 -1.75
C PRO A 685 26.09 -10.83 -2.62
N ILE A 686 26.89 -11.56 -3.39
CA ILE A 686 26.42 -12.62 -4.27
C ILE A 686 25.67 -13.72 -3.49
N THR A 687 26.02 -13.93 -2.23
CA THR A 687 25.37 -14.87 -1.32
C THR A 687 23.86 -14.61 -1.15
N LEU A 688 23.40 -13.38 -1.40
CA LEU A 688 21.98 -13.06 -1.33
C LEU A 688 21.14 -13.85 -2.35
N ILE A 689 21.72 -14.14 -3.54
CA ILE A 689 21.03 -14.91 -4.59
C ILE A 689 21.56 -16.33 -4.76
N THR A 690 22.58 -16.74 -4.03
CA THR A 690 23.13 -18.11 -4.14
C THR A 690 22.80 -19.00 -2.94
N GLN A 691 22.49 -18.42 -1.79
CA GLN A 691 22.16 -19.18 -0.57
C GLN A 691 20.63 -19.28 -0.37
N LYS A 692 20.22 -20.34 0.34
CA LYS A 692 18.83 -20.44 0.82
C LYS A 692 18.58 -19.35 1.86
N ARG A 693 17.38 -18.77 1.85
CA ARG A 693 16.95 -17.86 2.93
C ARG A 693 17.14 -18.54 4.30
N GLY A 694 17.60 -17.76 5.25
CA GLY A 694 17.59 -18.15 6.65
C GLY A 694 16.17 -18.41 7.16
N LEU A 695 16.07 -18.88 8.40
CA LEU A 695 14.78 -19.16 9.08
C LEU A 695 13.86 -17.92 9.03
N ILE A 696 12.56 -18.16 8.94
CA ILE A 696 11.52 -17.11 9.02
C ILE A 696 11.75 -16.28 10.28
N GLY A 697 11.84 -14.95 10.11
CA GLY A 697 12.16 -14.02 11.19
C GLY A 697 13.65 -13.79 11.45
N GLY A 698 14.55 -14.41 10.67
CA GLY A 698 15.99 -14.14 10.70
C GLY A 698 16.31 -12.71 10.23
N THR A 699 17.46 -12.19 10.66
CA THR A 699 17.95 -10.87 10.21
C THR A 699 18.43 -10.94 8.77
N SER A 700 18.05 -9.95 7.98
CA SER A 700 18.42 -9.78 6.56
C SER A 700 18.77 -8.31 6.30
N SER A 701 19.78 -7.81 7.03
CA SER A 701 20.19 -6.40 6.98
C SER A 701 20.57 -5.95 5.57
N GLU A 702 21.14 -6.85 4.77
CA GLU A 702 21.53 -6.61 3.37
C GLU A 702 20.29 -6.26 2.51
N VAL A 703 19.17 -6.93 2.76
CA VAL A 703 17.91 -6.66 2.04
C VAL A 703 17.27 -5.36 2.51
N VAL A 704 17.30 -5.07 3.83
CA VAL A 704 16.77 -3.80 4.38
C VAL A 704 17.50 -2.60 3.79
N ASN A 705 18.81 -2.70 3.58
CA ASN A 705 19.62 -1.63 3.01
C ASN A 705 19.28 -1.33 1.54
N LEU A 706 18.58 -2.23 0.86
CA LEU A 706 18.12 -2.02 -0.52
C LEU A 706 16.81 -1.23 -0.61
N ARG A 707 16.19 -0.88 0.51
CA ARG A 707 15.00 -0.05 0.50
C ARG A 707 15.29 1.30 -0.17
N GLY A 708 14.46 1.71 -1.12
CA GLY A 708 14.61 2.95 -1.88
C GLY A 708 15.81 2.99 -2.83
N THR A 709 16.65 1.96 -2.88
CA THR A 709 17.75 1.83 -3.84
C THR A 709 17.21 1.72 -5.26
N ARG A 710 17.93 2.29 -6.24
CA ARG A 710 17.57 2.27 -7.68
C ARG A 710 18.50 1.37 -8.50
N TYR A 711 19.77 1.29 -8.11
CA TYR A 711 20.81 0.55 -8.80
C TYR A 711 21.55 -0.34 -7.80
N ALA A 712 21.35 -1.64 -7.86
CA ALA A 712 21.94 -2.61 -6.95
C ALA A 712 22.90 -3.54 -7.70
N VAL A 713 24.17 -3.50 -7.32
CA VAL A 713 25.24 -4.19 -8.04
C VAL A 713 25.78 -5.33 -7.19
N MET A 714 25.88 -6.50 -7.79
CA MET A 714 26.60 -7.67 -7.30
C MET A 714 27.94 -7.80 -8.03
N GLN A 715 28.98 -8.17 -7.31
CA GLN A 715 30.30 -8.36 -7.86
C GLN A 715 30.74 -9.81 -7.66
N GLU A 716 31.38 -10.33 -8.72
CA GLU A 716 32.11 -11.60 -8.77
C GLU A 716 31.35 -12.82 -8.24
N SER A 717 30.87 -13.66 -9.17
CA SER A 717 30.50 -15.05 -8.89
C SER A 717 31.76 -15.94 -8.88
N SER A 718 31.81 -16.85 -7.92
CA SER A 718 32.77 -17.93 -7.97
C SER A 718 32.33 -18.98 -9.01
N LYS A 719 33.28 -19.64 -9.67
CA LYS A 719 32.96 -20.72 -10.60
C LYS A 719 32.24 -21.83 -9.84
N GLY A 720 31.03 -22.18 -10.30
CA GLY A 720 30.16 -23.20 -9.69
C GLY A 720 29.15 -22.69 -8.67
N ASP A 721 29.05 -21.35 -8.42
CA ASP A 721 27.94 -20.79 -7.65
C ASP A 721 26.61 -21.03 -8.38
N GLN A 722 25.61 -21.48 -7.62
CA GLN A 722 24.27 -21.74 -8.15
C GLN A 722 23.30 -20.64 -7.70
N ILE A 723 22.52 -20.15 -8.64
CA ILE A 723 21.51 -19.14 -8.31
C ILE A 723 20.31 -19.76 -7.58
N ASN A 724 19.83 -19.08 -6.56
CA ASN A 724 18.51 -19.33 -5.98
C ASN A 724 17.46 -18.57 -6.78
N GLU A 725 16.76 -19.27 -7.66
CA GLU A 725 15.80 -18.67 -8.58
C GLU A 725 14.63 -17.98 -7.88
N GLY A 726 14.17 -18.54 -6.77
CA GLY A 726 13.08 -17.96 -6.00
C GLY A 726 13.45 -16.56 -5.48
N ILE A 727 14.64 -16.42 -4.91
CA ILE A 727 15.13 -15.12 -4.42
C ILE A 727 15.39 -14.15 -5.57
N MET A 728 15.98 -14.61 -6.68
CA MET A 728 16.20 -13.76 -7.85
C MET A 728 14.87 -13.22 -8.41
N LYS A 729 13.85 -14.10 -8.54
CA LYS A 729 12.50 -13.69 -8.99
C LYS A 729 11.85 -12.69 -8.05
N GLU A 730 12.00 -12.88 -6.75
CA GLU A 730 11.47 -11.97 -5.73
C GLU A 730 12.16 -10.60 -5.80
N LEU A 731 13.49 -10.56 -5.88
CA LEU A 731 14.26 -9.30 -5.93
C LEU A 731 14.04 -8.51 -7.23
N THR A 732 13.77 -9.20 -8.34
CA THR A 732 13.50 -8.56 -9.65
C THR A 732 12.03 -8.37 -9.94
N GLY A 733 11.14 -8.91 -9.10
CA GLY A 733 9.70 -8.77 -9.22
C GLY A 733 9.19 -7.44 -8.72
N GLY A 734 7.88 -7.23 -8.85
CA GLY A 734 7.16 -6.08 -8.28
C GLY A 734 6.50 -6.40 -6.94
N ASP A 735 6.75 -7.57 -6.36
CA ASP A 735 6.13 -8.03 -5.13
C ASP A 735 6.78 -7.41 -3.88
N LYS A 736 6.01 -7.29 -2.80
CA LYS A 736 6.51 -6.77 -1.53
C LYS A 736 7.48 -7.77 -0.88
N ILE A 737 8.61 -7.27 -0.42
CA ILE A 737 9.61 -8.03 0.33
C ILE A 737 9.56 -7.59 1.79
N THR A 738 9.56 -8.57 2.70
CA THR A 738 9.70 -8.32 4.13
C THR A 738 11.11 -8.68 4.59
N ALA A 739 11.78 -7.74 5.22
CA ALA A 739 13.15 -7.90 5.71
C ALA A 739 13.28 -7.30 7.11
N ARG A 740 14.21 -7.83 7.91
CA ARG A 740 14.44 -7.36 9.28
C ARG A 740 15.91 -7.00 9.49
N GLY A 741 16.14 -5.75 9.90
CA GLY A 741 17.47 -5.30 10.33
C GLY A 741 17.80 -5.79 11.74
N LEU A 742 19.10 -5.79 12.06
CA LEU A 742 19.57 -6.15 13.41
C LEU A 742 19.00 -5.16 14.44
N TYR A 743 18.32 -5.68 15.47
CA TYR A 743 17.63 -4.92 16.51
C TYR A 743 16.54 -3.94 16.03
N LYS A 744 16.08 -4.08 14.80
CA LYS A 744 14.97 -3.27 14.24
C LYS A 744 13.74 -4.17 14.01
N ASP A 745 12.57 -3.53 13.93
CA ASP A 745 11.34 -4.19 13.51
C ASP A 745 11.41 -4.58 12.03
N ALA A 746 10.60 -5.54 11.62
CA ALA A 746 10.54 -5.96 10.22
C ALA A 746 9.94 -4.83 9.35
N VAL A 747 10.55 -4.59 8.21
CA VAL A 747 10.12 -3.57 7.23
C VAL A 747 9.68 -4.29 5.95
N THR A 748 8.52 -3.90 5.44
CA THR A 748 8.00 -4.42 4.18
C THR A 748 8.05 -3.31 3.12
N PHE A 749 8.67 -3.57 1.98
CA PHE A 749 8.79 -2.62 0.88
C PHE A 749 8.75 -3.29 -0.48
N VAL A 750 8.42 -2.54 -1.52
CA VAL A 750 8.52 -2.99 -2.92
C VAL A 750 9.93 -2.70 -3.43
N PRO A 751 10.64 -3.67 -4.04
CA PRO A 751 11.93 -3.42 -4.68
C PRO A 751 11.83 -2.35 -5.76
N GLN A 752 12.71 -1.36 -5.71
CA GLN A 752 12.76 -0.26 -6.67
C GLN A 752 14.04 -0.29 -7.51
N PHE A 753 14.94 -1.19 -7.18
CA PHE A 753 16.25 -1.28 -7.82
C PHE A 753 16.25 -2.17 -9.07
N LYS A 754 17.10 -1.82 -10.01
CA LYS A 754 17.53 -2.71 -11.08
C LYS A 754 18.71 -3.53 -10.55
N LEU A 755 18.54 -4.85 -10.55
CA LEU A 755 19.59 -5.78 -10.11
C LEU A 755 20.57 -5.98 -11.23
N VAL A 756 21.85 -5.72 -10.95
CA VAL A 756 22.95 -5.84 -11.89
C VAL A 756 24.03 -6.74 -11.29
N MET A 757 24.58 -7.62 -12.10
CA MET A 757 25.70 -8.46 -11.72
C MET A 757 26.89 -8.21 -12.64
N MET A 758 28.05 -7.91 -12.08
CA MET A 758 29.31 -7.89 -12.84
C MET A 758 30.03 -9.22 -12.68
N THR A 759 30.31 -9.87 -13.79
CA THR A 759 31.05 -11.13 -13.76
C THR A 759 31.97 -11.28 -14.96
N ASN A 760 32.99 -12.10 -14.78
CA ASN A 760 33.82 -12.63 -15.87
C ASN A 760 33.45 -14.08 -16.21
N ASN A 761 32.74 -14.77 -15.32
CA ASN A 761 32.26 -16.11 -15.47
C ASN A 761 30.78 -16.19 -15.11
N LEU A 762 29.97 -16.73 -15.99
CA LEU A 762 28.56 -16.96 -15.71
C LEU A 762 28.42 -18.12 -14.69
N PHE A 763 27.43 -18.06 -13.85
CA PHE A 763 27.14 -19.05 -12.81
C PHE A 763 26.20 -20.14 -13.33
N ASP A 764 26.14 -21.29 -12.65
CA ASP A 764 25.27 -22.40 -13.05
C ASP A 764 23.80 -22.11 -12.72
N ILE A 765 22.91 -22.20 -13.72
CA ILE A 765 21.46 -22.12 -13.57
C ILE A 765 20.86 -23.45 -13.98
N LYS A 766 20.38 -24.22 -13.01
CA LYS A 766 19.84 -25.57 -13.25
C LYS A 766 18.36 -25.63 -13.58
N SER A 767 17.75 -24.49 -13.80
CA SER A 767 16.32 -24.39 -14.07
C SER A 767 16.01 -24.35 -15.56
N ASN A 768 15.01 -25.11 -15.95
CA ASN A 768 14.36 -24.98 -17.25
C ASN A 768 13.11 -24.12 -17.21
N ASP A 769 12.89 -23.38 -16.08
CA ASP A 769 11.74 -22.54 -15.89
C ASP A 769 11.82 -21.24 -16.71
N ASP A 770 10.85 -21.03 -17.58
CA ASP A 770 10.75 -19.83 -18.40
C ASP A 770 10.65 -18.54 -17.56
N GLY A 771 10.08 -18.62 -16.36
CA GLY A 771 10.00 -17.49 -15.42
C GLY A 771 11.36 -16.98 -14.97
N THR A 772 12.37 -17.85 -14.86
CA THR A 772 13.77 -17.52 -14.58
C THR A 772 14.41 -16.90 -15.81
N TRP A 773 14.35 -17.58 -16.93
CA TRP A 773 15.09 -17.22 -18.15
C TRP A 773 14.57 -15.93 -18.80
N ARG A 774 13.27 -15.63 -18.72
CA ARG A 774 12.72 -14.37 -19.23
C ARG A 774 13.25 -13.12 -18.51
N ARG A 775 13.85 -13.29 -17.33
CA ARG A 775 14.41 -12.19 -16.52
C ARG A 775 15.88 -11.93 -16.81
N ILE A 776 16.61 -12.90 -17.27
CA ILE A 776 18.05 -12.83 -17.47
C ILE A 776 18.36 -12.07 -18.75
N ARG A 777 19.23 -11.06 -18.64
CA ARG A 777 19.73 -10.24 -19.74
C ARG A 777 21.26 -10.22 -19.70
N ILE A 778 21.91 -10.89 -20.63
CA ILE A 778 23.37 -10.90 -20.74
C ILE A 778 23.81 -9.71 -21.58
N CYS A 779 24.42 -8.72 -20.93
CA CYS A 779 24.98 -7.54 -21.56
C CYS A 779 26.49 -7.78 -21.78
N GLU A 780 26.88 -8.02 -23.01
CA GLU A 780 28.27 -8.34 -23.36
C GLU A 780 29.13 -7.06 -23.44
N PHE A 781 30.20 -7.00 -22.65
CA PHE A 781 31.22 -5.95 -22.71
C PHE A 781 32.34 -6.43 -23.63
N LEU A 782 32.19 -6.16 -24.92
CA LEU A 782 33.06 -6.69 -25.99
C LEU A 782 34.38 -5.94 -26.12
N SER A 783 34.47 -4.74 -25.54
CA SER A 783 35.64 -3.87 -25.73
C SER A 783 36.79 -4.27 -24.82
N LEU A 784 38.02 -4.07 -25.32
CA LEU A 784 39.26 -4.21 -24.57
C LEU A 784 39.97 -2.86 -24.47
N PHE A 785 40.17 -2.38 -23.25
CA PHE A 785 40.96 -1.16 -22.98
C PHE A 785 42.41 -1.55 -22.64
N THR A 786 43.34 -1.20 -23.53
CA THR A 786 44.75 -1.54 -23.42
C THR A 786 45.63 -0.32 -23.63
N GLU A 787 46.92 -0.36 -23.25
CA GLU A 787 47.86 0.69 -23.51
C GLU A 787 48.24 0.80 -25.01
N ASP A 788 48.35 -0.36 -25.67
CA ASP A 788 48.66 -0.48 -27.05
C ASP A 788 47.57 -1.27 -27.83
N PRO A 789 46.52 -0.56 -28.27
CA PRO A 789 45.43 -1.17 -29.05
C PRO A 789 45.95 -1.60 -30.44
N VAL A 790 45.58 -2.81 -30.90
CA VAL A 790 45.91 -3.36 -32.19
C VAL A 790 44.74 -3.17 -33.15
N GLU A 791 44.91 -2.39 -34.19
CA GLU A 791 43.89 -2.21 -35.21
C GLU A 791 43.77 -3.48 -36.10
N GLY A 792 42.52 -3.89 -36.38
CA GLY A 792 42.24 -5.02 -37.26
C GLY A 792 42.45 -6.41 -36.66
N ASP A 793 42.60 -6.52 -35.34
CA ASP A 793 42.62 -7.80 -34.63
C ASP A 793 41.30 -8.54 -34.84
N LYS A 794 41.32 -9.72 -35.49
CA LYS A 794 40.11 -10.50 -35.81
C LYS A 794 39.49 -11.17 -34.58
N GLU A 795 40.28 -11.45 -33.54
CA GLU A 795 39.79 -12.08 -32.32
C GLU A 795 39.25 -11.04 -31.33
N LYS A 796 39.82 -9.84 -31.34
CA LYS A 796 39.44 -8.71 -30.45
C LYS A 796 39.28 -7.41 -31.25
N PRO A 797 38.19 -7.30 -32.04
CA PRO A 797 38.04 -6.20 -33.00
C PRO A 797 37.81 -4.83 -32.34
N TYR A 798 37.43 -4.80 -31.07
CA TYR A 798 37.09 -3.57 -30.37
C TYR A 798 38.12 -3.22 -29.29
N GLN A 799 39.30 -2.79 -29.73
CA GLN A 799 40.37 -2.36 -28.81
C GLN A 799 40.49 -0.84 -28.76
N PHE A 800 40.58 -0.33 -27.57
CA PHE A 800 40.68 1.10 -27.33
C PHE A 800 41.82 1.41 -26.37
N LYS A 801 42.40 2.63 -26.49
CA LYS A 801 43.43 3.07 -25.58
C LYS A 801 42.85 3.33 -24.20
N VAL A 802 43.48 2.79 -23.15
CA VAL A 802 43.03 3.01 -21.77
C VAL A 802 43.26 4.44 -21.34
N ASP A 803 42.24 5.12 -20.82
CA ASP A 803 42.38 6.42 -20.14
C ASP A 803 42.57 6.18 -18.64
N LYS A 804 43.82 6.32 -18.16
CA LYS A 804 44.17 6.14 -16.72
C LYS A 804 43.60 7.24 -15.83
N LYS A 805 43.08 8.33 -16.39
CA LYS A 805 42.52 9.49 -15.66
C LYS A 805 41.00 9.58 -15.77
N ILE A 806 40.34 8.54 -16.27
CA ILE A 806 38.91 8.56 -16.55
C ILE A 806 38.07 8.87 -15.30
N ASP A 807 38.49 8.38 -14.11
CA ASP A 807 37.81 8.65 -12.85
C ASP A 807 37.76 10.15 -12.51
N LYS A 808 38.74 10.94 -12.94
CA LYS A 808 38.73 12.39 -12.75
C LYS A 808 37.77 13.11 -13.68
N LYS A 809 37.48 12.54 -14.83
CA LYS A 809 36.46 13.05 -15.77
C LYS A 809 35.08 12.86 -15.24
N PHE A 810 34.83 11.81 -14.44
CA PHE A 810 33.50 11.51 -13.87
C PHE A 810 32.96 12.63 -13.00
N ASP A 811 33.83 13.44 -12.35
CA ASP A 811 33.38 14.61 -11.58
C ASP A 811 32.72 15.67 -12.49
N ILE A 812 33.27 15.82 -13.69
CA ILE A 812 32.79 16.78 -14.70
C ILE A 812 31.57 16.18 -15.45
N TRP A 813 31.65 14.91 -15.74
CA TRP A 813 30.60 14.20 -16.50
C TRP A 813 29.31 13.99 -15.71
N ALA A 814 29.39 13.81 -14.38
CA ALA A 814 28.26 13.39 -13.55
C ALA A 814 26.99 14.24 -13.77
N PRO A 815 27.02 15.58 -13.69
CA PRO A 815 25.79 16.38 -13.90
C PRO A 815 25.27 16.29 -15.33
N VAL A 816 26.16 16.25 -16.34
CA VAL A 816 25.77 16.16 -17.76
C VAL A 816 25.23 14.77 -18.09
N PHE A 817 25.91 13.70 -17.63
CA PHE A 817 25.47 12.33 -17.81
C PHE A 817 24.10 12.08 -17.15
N MET A 818 23.89 12.63 -15.94
CA MET A 818 22.58 12.61 -15.28
C MET A 818 21.52 13.32 -16.12
N GLY A 819 21.81 14.49 -16.67
CA GLY A 819 20.89 15.21 -17.57
C GLY A 819 20.52 14.41 -18.80
N MET A 820 21.49 13.74 -19.45
CA MET A 820 21.26 12.85 -20.60
C MET A 820 20.35 11.66 -20.23
N LEU A 821 20.58 11.05 -19.08
CA LEU A 821 19.75 9.93 -18.58
C LEU A 821 18.34 10.39 -18.20
N VAL A 822 18.17 11.58 -17.62
CA VAL A 822 16.87 12.16 -17.28
C VAL A 822 16.05 12.42 -18.54
N GLU A 823 16.63 13.06 -19.57
CA GLU A 823 15.93 13.27 -20.84
C GLU A 823 15.47 11.94 -21.44
N ARG A 824 16.32 10.92 -21.34
CA ARG A 824 15.98 9.58 -21.84
C ARG A 824 14.90 8.92 -20.99
N ALA A 825 14.98 9.00 -19.67
CA ALA A 825 13.98 8.49 -18.74
C ALA A 825 12.60 9.14 -18.94
N PHE A 826 12.55 10.43 -19.26
CA PHE A 826 11.29 11.11 -19.63
C PHE A 826 10.67 10.51 -20.90
N LYS A 827 11.47 10.12 -21.89
CA LYS A 827 10.99 9.50 -23.13
C LYS A 827 10.53 8.07 -22.93
N THR A 828 11.34 7.27 -22.23
CA THR A 828 11.10 5.82 -22.10
C THR A 828 10.19 5.46 -20.92
N GLN A 829 10.00 6.37 -19.96
CA GLN A 829 9.26 6.15 -18.72
C GLN A 829 9.72 4.88 -17.94
N GLY A 830 11.02 4.54 -18.08
CA GLY A 830 11.65 3.38 -17.46
C GLY A 830 11.44 2.06 -18.19
N ILE A 831 10.79 2.06 -19.35
CA ILE A 831 10.67 0.89 -20.22
C ILE A 831 11.97 0.70 -20.98
N VAL A 832 12.45 -0.54 -21.03
CA VAL A 832 13.65 -0.94 -21.77
C VAL A 832 13.24 -1.93 -22.85
N GLU A 833 13.35 -1.51 -24.11
CA GLU A 833 13.11 -2.42 -25.24
C GLU A 833 14.23 -3.44 -25.36
N ASP A 834 13.89 -4.69 -25.58
CA ASP A 834 14.84 -5.76 -25.75
C ASP A 834 15.72 -5.51 -27.01
N CYS A 835 16.96 -6.00 -26.96
CA CYS A 835 17.94 -5.95 -28.03
C CYS A 835 18.23 -7.37 -28.49
N ASP A 836 18.25 -7.60 -29.79
CA ASP A 836 18.47 -8.94 -30.37
C ASP A 836 19.77 -9.58 -29.91
N MET A 837 20.82 -8.78 -29.75
CA MET A 837 22.10 -9.26 -29.23
C MET A 837 22.01 -9.74 -27.78
N VAL A 838 21.34 -8.99 -26.92
CA VAL A 838 21.15 -9.32 -25.50
C VAL A 838 20.28 -10.58 -25.37
N LEU A 839 19.24 -10.68 -26.19
CA LEU A 839 18.38 -11.87 -26.24
C LEU A 839 19.14 -13.10 -26.77
N ALA A 840 19.97 -12.95 -27.82
CA ALA A 840 20.77 -14.02 -28.37
C ALA A 840 21.81 -14.55 -27.36
N SER A 841 22.54 -13.64 -26.67
CA SER A 841 23.48 -13.98 -25.60
C SER A 841 22.78 -14.71 -24.44
N SER A 842 21.60 -14.24 -24.05
CA SER A 842 20.80 -14.87 -22.99
C SER A 842 20.26 -16.24 -23.43
N ALA A 843 19.86 -16.40 -24.70
CA ALA A 843 19.40 -17.67 -25.27
C ALA A 843 20.55 -18.67 -25.39
N GLN A 844 21.74 -18.21 -25.80
CA GLN A 844 22.94 -19.06 -25.83
C GLN A 844 23.32 -19.54 -24.43
N TYR A 845 23.31 -18.63 -23.45
CA TYR A 845 23.57 -19.01 -22.06
C TYR A 845 22.56 -20.03 -21.53
N ARG A 846 21.27 -19.88 -21.87
CA ARG A 846 20.24 -20.90 -21.55
C ARG A 846 20.54 -22.23 -22.20
N ALA A 847 20.93 -22.23 -23.47
CA ALA A 847 21.25 -23.44 -24.19
C ALA A 847 22.46 -24.16 -23.59
N ASP A 848 23.49 -23.43 -23.19
CA ASP A 848 24.70 -23.96 -22.53
C ASP A 848 24.41 -24.55 -21.13
N GLN A 849 23.28 -24.19 -20.51
CA GLN A 849 22.83 -24.68 -19.20
C GLN A 849 21.79 -25.81 -19.30
N ASP A 850 21.31 -26.16 -20.50
CA ASP A 850 20.28 -27.19 -20.69
C ASP A 850 20.88 -28.60 -20.79
N TYR A 851 21.29 -29.12 -19.63
CA TYR A 851 21.82 -30.48 -19.49
C TYR A 851 20.82 -31.57 -19.95
N LEU A 852 19.52 -31.27 -19.99
CA LEU A 852 18.52 -32.23 -20.52
C LEU A 852 18.57 -32.29 -22.05
N ALA A 853 18.72 -31.14 -22.70
CA ALA A 853 18.91 -31.06 -24.15
C ALA A 853 20.25 -31.72 -24.55
N GLU A 854 21.32 -31.45 -23.79
CA GLU A 854 22.63 -32.05 -23.97
C GLU A 854 22.56 -33.57 -23.90
N TYR A 855 21.97 -34.12 -22.84
CA TYR A 855 21.76 -35.56 -22.71
C TYR A 855 20.98 -36.15 -23.87
N VAL A 856 19.85 -35.50 -24.24
CA VAL A 856 19.02 -36.03 -25.35
C VAL A 856 19.79 -36.00 -26.68
N LYS A 857 20.55 -34.92 -26.93
CA LYS A 857 21.38 -34.81 -28.14
C LYS A 857 22.47 -35.85 -28.19
N ASP A 858 23.12 -36.12 -27.06
CA ASP A 858 24.23 -37.06 -26.99
C ASP A 858 23.80 -38.53 -27.02
N GLN A 859 22.73 -38.85 -26.27
CA GLN A 859 22.37 -40.21 -25.95
C GLN A 859 21.14 -40.73 -26.67
N ILE A 860 20.27 -39.87 -27.23
CA ILE A 860 18.99 -40.27 -27.82
C ILE A 860 18.98 -39.99 -29.33
N VAL A 861 18.62 -40.97 -30.12
CA VAL A 861 18.44 -40.87 -31.58
C VAL A 861 17.02 -41.30 -31.96
N GLU A 862 16.43 -40.64 -32.94
CA GLU A 862 15.18 -41.09 -33.54
C GLU A 862 15.41 -42.35 -34.37
N ASN A 863 14.73 -43.42 -34.02
CA ASN A 863 14.81 -44.70 -34.72
C ASN A 863 13.46 -45.43 -34.65
N PRO A 864 12.73 -45.57 -35.74
CA PRO A 864 11.37 -46.12 -35.75
C PRO A 864 11.23 -47.55 -35.18
N VAL A 865 12.34 -48.30 -35.08
CA VAL A 865 12.33 -49.72 -34.66
C VAL A 865 12.76 -49.88 -33.18
N LYS A 866 13.32 -48.82 -32.57
CA LYS A 866 13.81 -48.88 -31.20
C LYS A 866 12.82 -48.31 -30.19
N THR A 867 12.92 -48.78 -28.96
CA THR A 867 12.13 -48.28 -27.82
C THR A 867 13.03 -47.96 -26.63
N ILE A 868 12.62 -46.98 -25.81
CA ILE A 868 13.29 -46.65 -24.55
C ILE A 868 12.30 -46.80 -23.40
N LEU A 869 12.61 -47.67 -22.45
CA LEU A 869 11.84 -47.77 -21.20
C LEU A 869 12.07 -46.56 -20.30
N VAL A 870 11.03 -46.11 -19.61
CA VAL A 870 11.12 -44.99 -18.64
C VAL A 870 12.14 -45.31 -17.54
N SER A 871 12.22 -46.55 -17.09
CA SER A 871 13.18 -46.97 -16.07
C SER A 871 14.64 -46.85 -16.58
N ASP A 872 14.86 -47.23 -17.80
CA ASP A 872 16.20 -47.22 -18.41
C ASP A 872 16.65 -45.80 -18.74
N LEU A 873 15.74 -44.97 -19.23
CA LEU A 873 15.98 -43.52 -19.40
C LEU A 873 16.52 -42.91 -18.11
N LYS A 874 15.83 -43.14 -16.99
CA LYS A 874 16.23 -42.60 -15.68
C LYS A 874 17.58 -43.14 -15.20
N LYS A 875 17.85 -44.43 -15.42
CA LYS A 875 19.11 -45.05 -15.02
C LYS A 875 20.27 -44.50 -15.84
N GLN A 876 20.13 -44.46 -17.19
CA GLN A 876 21.16 -43.95 -18.08
C GLN A 876 21.42 -42.46 -17.90
N PHE A 877 20.36 -41.65 -17.73
CA PHE A 877 20.52 -40.23 -17.43
C PHE A 877 21.28 -39.99 -16.12
N LYS A 878 21.02 -40.80 -15.10
CA LYS A 878 21.75 -40.70 -13.82
C LYS A 878 23.25 -40.96 -14.03
N VAL A 879 23.61 -42.01 -14.73
CA VAL A 879 25.01 -42.36 -15.01
C VAL A 879 25.69 -41.28 -15.85
N TRP A 880 25.04 -40.84 -16.92
CA TRP A 880 25.54 -39.77 -17.77
C TRP A 880 25.77 -38.48 -16.99
N TYR A 881 24.80 -38.08 -16.14
CA TYR A 881 24.89 -36.86 -15.33
C TYR A 881 26.03 -36.93 -14.29
N GLU A 882 26.21 -38.07 -13.64
CA GLU A 882 27.30 -38.29 -12.68
C GLU A 882 28.68 -38.25 -13.33
N ASN A 883 28.78 -38.54 -14.62
CA ASN A 883 30.05 -38.52 -15.38
C ASN A 883 30.37 -37.12 -15.95
N HIS A 884 29.35 -36.30 -16.26
CA HIS A 884 29.50 -34.99 -16.90
C HIS A 884 29.32 -33.81 -15.98
N HIS A 885 28.61 -34.01 -14.84
CA HIS A 885 28.26 -32.96 -13.86
C HIS A 885 28.58 -33.40 -12.43
N ASP A 886 28.48 -32.44 -11.46
CA ASP A 886 28.72 -32.72 -10.05
C ASP A 886 27.61 -33.59 -9.46
N LYS A 887 28.00 -34.74 -8.86
CA LYS A 887 27.09 -35.69 -8.21
C LYS A 887 26.19 -35.07 -7.11
N LYS A 888 26.64 -33.99 -6.43
CA LYS A 888 25.88 -33.30 -5.39
C LYS A 888 24.67 -32.54 -5.92
N THR A 889 24.60 -32.34 -7.23
CA THR A 889 23.61 -31.49 -7.89
C THR A 889 22.64 -32.27 -8.76
N MET A 890 22.51 -33.58 -8.54
CA MET A 890 21.63 -34.45 -9.31
C MET A 890 20.20 -33.94 -9.36
N PRO A 891 19.65 -33.68 -10.58
CA PRO A 891 18.25 -33.24 -10.72
C PRO A 891 17.29 -34.41 -10.47
N LYS A 892 16.01 -34.05 -10.25
CA LYS A 892 14.97 -35.07 -10.07
C LYS A 892 14.80 -35.87 -11.37
N LEU A 893 14.95 -37.21 -11.30
CA LEU A 893 14.84 -38.10 -12.45
C LEU A 893 13.48 -38.02 -13.19
N LYS A 894 12.49 -37.37 -12.62
CA LYS A 894 11.21 -37.06 -13.26
C LYS A 894 11.34 -35.94 -14.29
N GLU A 895 12.36 -35.10 -14.19
CA GLU A 895 12.58 -33.99 -15.12
C GLU A 895 12.95 -34.47 -16.51
N ILE A 896 13.86 -35.43 -16.60
CA ILE A 896 14.21 -36.06 -17.90
C ILE A 896 13.02 -36.81 -18.51
N GLU A 897 12.20 -37.51 -17.69
CA GLU A 897 10.97 -38.15 -18.16
C GLU A 897 10.01 -37.12 -18.77
N ASN A 898 9.82 -36.00 -18.09
CA ASN A 898 8.97 -34.92 -18.57
C ASN A 898 9.51 -34.27 -19.84
N TYR A 899 10.83 -34.03 -19.90
CA TYR A 899 11.50 -33.42 -21.04
C TYR A 899 11.39 -34.32 -22.31
N VAL A 900 11.69 -35.60 -22.17
CA VAL A 900 11.53 -36.56 -23.25
C VAL A 900 10.07 -36.73 -23.67
N SER A 901 9.12 -36.70 -22.68
CA SER A 901 7.69 -36.77 -22.99
C SER A 901 7.18 -35.53 -23.74
N LYS A 902 7.74 -34.34 -23.46
CA LYS A 902 7.40 -33.09 -24.17
C LYS A 902 7.91 -33.12 -25.60
N ARG A 903 9.07 -33.69 -25.85
CA ARG A 903 9.71 -33.71 -27.16
C ARG A 903 9.25 -34.85 -28.07
N PHE A 904 9.06 -36.04 -27.51
CA PHE A 904 8.77 -37.29 -28.28
C PHE A 904 7.38 -37.87 -27.95
N GLY A 905 6.56 -37.17 -27.17
CA GLY A 905 5.26 -37.67 -26.77
C GLY A 905 5.29 -38.48 -25.48
N LYS A 906 4.08 -38.76 -24.91
CA LYS A 906 4.00 -39.53 -23.67
C LYS A 906 4.33 -40.99 -23.87
N PRO A 907 5.05 -41.65 -22.92
CA PRO A 907 5.35 -43.08 -23.02
C PRO A 907 4.05 -43.90 -22.89
N LYS A 908 4.00 -45.02 -23.62
CA LYS A 908 2.85 -45.93 -23.73
C LYS A 908 3.18 -47.29 -23.12
N GLY A 909 2.20 -48.13 -22.93
CA GLY A 909 2.38 -49.50 -22.49
C GLY A 909 2.54 -49.76 -21.00
N ASN A 910 2.72 -51.03 -20.63
CA ASN A 910 3.07 -51.45 -19.29
C ASN A 910 4.06 -52.64 -19.41
N PRO A 911 5.36 -52.42 -19.18
CA PRO A 911 6.00 -51.21 -18.68
C PRO A 911 5.93 -50.03 -19.66
N LYS A 912 6.03 -48.80 -19.13
CA LYS A 912 5.95 -47.54 -19.91
C LYS A 912 7.23 -47.38 -20.75
N GLU A 913 7.06 -47.15 -22.05
CA GLU A 913 8.16 -46.94 -23.00
C GLU A 913 7.80 -45.90 -24.07
N TRP A 914 8.80 -45.28 -24.64
CA TRP A 914 8.70 -44.51 -25.88
C TRP A 914 9.08 -45.35 -27.08
N GLU A 915 8.21 -45.40 -28.06
CA GLU A 915 8.43 -45.98 -29.37
C GLU A 915 9.04 -44.94 -30.33
N GLY A 916 9.91 -45.36 -31.24
CA GLY A 916 10.46 -44.48 -32.25
C GLY A 916 11.73 -43.73 -31.84
N ILE A 917 12.27 -44.02 -30.65
CA ILE A 917 13.54 -43.48 -30.17
C ILE A 917 14.42 -44.58 -29.57
N GLY A 918 15.75 -44.41 -29.69
CA GLY A 918 16.73 -45.38 -29.17
C GLY A 918 17.98 -44.66 -28.66
N TYR A 919 18.83 -45.40 -27.97
CA TYR A 919 20.15 -44.91 -27.58
C TYR A 919 21.14 -44.89 -28.73
N ASN A 920 22.00 -43.87 -28.74
CA ASN A 920 23.11 -43.78 -29.69
C ASN A 920 24.18 -44.84 -29.33
N ILE A 921 24.45 -45.80 -30.19
CA ILE A 921 25.24 -47.04 -29.91
C ILE A 921 26.76 -46.77 -29.94
N ALA A 922 27.23 -45.55 -30.20
CA ALA A 922 28.66 -45.30 -30.35
C ALA A 922 29.51 -45.46 -29.06
N ASP A 923 28.87 -45.43 -27.83
CA ASP A 923 29.59 -45.45 -26.56
C ASP A 923 29.20 -46.61 -25.60
N PHE A 924 28.55 -47.66 -26.06
CA PHE A 924 28.18 -48.81 -25.22
C PHE A 924 29.09 -49.99 -25.40
N GLU A 925 30.34 -49.91 -24.96
CA GLU A 925 31.10 -51.13 -24.55
C GLU A 925 30.87 -51.32 -23.03
N SER A 926 30.05 -52.35 -22.75
CA SER A 926 29.96 -53.17 -21.55
C SER A 926 30.08 -52.46 -20.19
N ILE A 927 28.93 -52.21 -19.55
CA ILE A 927 28.85 -52.20 -18.08
C ILE A 927 28.59 -53.63 -17.61
N PRO A 928 29.42 -54.24 -16.74
CA PRO A 928 29.14 -55.54 -16.17
C PRO A 928 27.88 -55.51 -15.28
N GLU A 929 27.15 -56.66 -15.27
CA GLU A 929 25.93 -56.89 -14.48
C GLU A 929 26.08 -56.65 -12.99
#